data_f9af3a39b3b74c95a6b4035a8b6fce63
#
_entry.id   f9af3a39b3b74c95a6b4035a8b6fce63
#
_cell.length_a   1.000
_cell.length_b   1.000
_cell.length_c   1.000
_cell.angle_alpha   90.00
_cell.angle_beta   90.00
_cell.angle_gamma   90.00
#
_symmetry.space_group_name_H-M   'P 1'
#
loop_
_entity.id
_entity.type
_entity.pdbx_description
1 polymer ?
#
loop_
_entity_poly.entity_id
_entity_poly.type
_entity_poly.pdbx_seq_one_letter_code
_entity_poly.pdbx_strand_id
1 'polypeptide(L)'
;MSHKTDRVIAEILQKRDRFTKTFRTENHGGAAVIYGYPVHYKEGEEWKEIDNRLEKTENGYQNHASRVKVHFAESSNASEMVTIEKTGRKLSWGFLAEKQKKQNIRSQAAVQAQKREAVFQPENLYPTEEGMQNRAAVQKTEEKSVEQENQEKMSVPGLVAAGHYAEIAEDVDLEYKIIGEQVKENLILKSVEAAALEYSFSLQFPGMMIVIREDGGIDLIDEETEEVFYYFAPPCMYDAAGNYSEQVHYELETDAEQHCSILSVVPDQKWLQDENRVYPVVIDPSAETSKTNKAIDDTFVREKSPDSAVVASYGSFTVGHNREYGKCRSFLKFTSLPAMEPGAVIYDAKIYVWQYRYSSDSNQPFFITAHKVTGGWNPGSTTWNNQPAYQSNVLDYCSVKQVQSGNTITVTPCGFNVTKLVREWYNTGVNHGIVITAQNETPYQEAVFISSDYPSNNSYGITSEYFPQGIFYYRSTTGLEDYYSYHEQDAGRAGHGYVNDFNGNLVWVHEDASTSGGLLPIHIRHVYNLSERSKNNRMGKGWRMNFIQEMEATGNANFPYVYTDGDGTRHYFYKDTADGNKLKDEDGLGYELTQTSSSNGDSYYIMKDKNGWEYAFGQDKYMRSIKDSNGNLQKAQYGPSTAGNYLAYLIDPTGARMDFGYGKNNNLGNLNANGRSIYFTYDSAGHLTRISYPDNKNTEFFYDGDILVSVQNNDGRQISYKYQDDCGVKRVSEVFEHTGPQNGQRMKISYRNGNTTVFETQGLDGEISRTGDNRKFTYHFDNFGCPADVSDEDGAANSYQFLREERITS
;
A
#
# COMPACT_ATOMS: atom_id res chain seq x y z
N MET A 1 22.65 -7.23 9.72
CA MET A 1 21.53 -8.18 10.00
C MET A 1 20.39 -7.75 9.11
N SER A 2 19.87 -8.64 8.26
CA SER A 2 18.76 -8.33 7.38
C SER A 2 17.54 -7.97 8.22
N HIS A 3 16.87 -6.87 7.90
CA HIS A 3 15.59 -6.53 8.50
C HIS A 3 14.63 -7.70 8.30
N LYS A 4 14.04 -8.18 9.39
CA LYS A 4 13.01 -9.20 9.31
C LYS A 4 11.78 -8.50 8.72
N THR A 5 11.51 -8.75 7.43
CA THR A 5 10.32 -8.24 6.76
C THR A 5 9.08 -8.81 7.44
N ASP A 6 8.13 -7.97 7.82
CA ASP A 6 6.88 -8.42 8.41
C ASP A 6 6.09 -9.26 7.40
N ARG A 7 5.55 -10.40 7.86
CA ARG A 7 4.74 -11.28 7.03
C ARG A 7 3.38 -10.64 6.75
N VAL A 8 3.02 -10.57 5.48
CA VAL A 8 1.68 -10.16 5.03
C VAL A 8 0.68 -11.27 5.32
N ILE A 9 -0.46 -10.91 5.94
CA ILE A 9 -1.53 -11.87 6.28
C ILE A 9 -2.58 -11.90 5.18
N ALA A 10 -3.26 -10.77 4.95
CA ALA A 10 -4.38 -10.65 4.03
C ALA A 10 -4.54 -9.20 3.54
N GLU A 11 -5.18 -9.03 2.39
CA GLU A 11 -5.56 -7.72 1.86
C GLU A 11 -6.69 -7.10 2.69
N ILE A 12 -6.63 -5.79 2.90
CA ILE A 12 -7.68 -4.98 3.55
C ILE A 12 -8.56 -4.40 2.46
N LEU A 13 -9.66 -5.09 2.14
CA LEU A 13 -10.55 -4.76 1.01
C LEU A 13 -11.12 -3.34 1.07
N GLN A 14 -11.39 -2.82 2.29
CA GLN A 14 -11.93 -1.48 2.52
C GLN A 14 -10.92 -0.36 2.18
N LYS A 15 -9.63 -0.71 2.04
CA LYS A 15 -8.56 0.23 1.67
C LYS A 15 -8.15 0.13 0.21
N ARG A 16 -8.92 -0.58 -0.58
CA ARG A 16 -8.72 -0.61 -2.02
C ARG A 16 -8.92 0.76 -2.62
N ASP A 17 -8.00 1.17 -3.46
CA ASP A 17 -8.19 2.24 -4.43
C ASP A 17 -7.78 1.74 -5.82
N ARG A 18 -7.81 2.60 -6.80
CA ARG A 18 -7.56 2.22 -8.20
C ARG A 18 -6.19 1.58 -8.43
N PHE A 19 -5.16 2.02 -7.68
CA PHE A 19 -3.77 1.66 -7.92
C PHE A 19 -3.09 0.96 -6.75
N THR A 20 -3.77 0.85 -5.61
CA THR A 20 -3.16 0.40 -4.38
C THR A 20 -3.87 -0.81 -3.79
N LYS A 21 -3.09 -1.79 -3.36
CA LYS A 21 -3.52 -2.82 -2.41
C LYS A 21 -2.89 -2.55 -1.06
N THR A 22 -3.69 -2.63 -0.02
CA THR A 22 -3.20 -2.53 1.37
C THR A 22 -3.40 -3.86 2.06
N PHE A 23 -2.37 -4.32 2.72
CA PHE A 23 -2.36 -5.62 3.39
C PHE A 23 -2.14 -5.45 4.89
N ARG A 24 -2.74 -6.33 5.69
CA ARG A 24 -2.43 -6.48 7.10
C ARG A 24 -1.16 -7.31 7.27
N THR A 25 -0.30 -6.93 8.21
CA THR A 25 0.89 -7.69 8.59
C THR A 25 0.74 -8.37 9.95
N GLU A 26 1.57 -9.40 10.23
CA GLU A 26 1.49 -10.20 11.47
C GLU A 26 1.71 -9.38 12.75
N ASN A 27 2.39 -8.24 12.68
CA ASN A 27 2.68 -7.36 13.82
C ASN A 27 1.67 -6.21 13.95
N HIS A 28 0.42 -6.41 13.50
CA HIS A 28 -0.67 -5.43 13.54
C HIS A 28 -0.42 -4.16 12.70
N GLY A 29 0.59 -4.16 11.88
CA GLY A 29 0.87 -3.11 10.91
C GLY A 29 0.16 -3.34 9.58
N GLY A 30 0.57 -2.58 8.58
CA GLY A 30 0.11 -2.70 7.21
C GLY A 30 1.25 -2.58 6.20
N ALA A 31 0.97 -3.04 4.98
CA ALA A 31 1.83 -2.84 3.83
C ALA A 31 0.97 -2.30 2.69
N ALA A 32 1.23 -1.08 2.25
CA ALA A 32 0.57 -0.48 1.08
C ALA A 32 1.47 -0.65 -0.14
N VAL A 33 0.93 -1.24 -1.20
CA VAL A 33 1.63 -1.47 -2.47
C VAL A 33 1.00 -0.61 -3.54
N ILE A 34 1.79 0.27 -4.16
CA ILE A 34 1.39 1.10 -5.28
C ILE A 34 1.84 0.42 -6.56
N TYR A 35 0.92 0.14 -7.45
CA TYR A 35 1.18 -0.47 -8.76
C TYR A 35 1.20 0.59 -9.86
N GLY A 36 1.98 0.36 -10.90
CA GLY A 36 2.09 1.29 -12.04
C GLY A 36 0.78 1.46 -12.83
N TYR A 37 -0.13 0.46 -12.77
CA TYR A 37 -1.41 0.45 -13.47
C TYR A 37 -2.58 0.24 -12.52
N PRO A 38 -3.83 0.55 -12.97
CA PRO A 38 -5.01 0.21 -12.20
C PRO A 38 -5.08 -1.28 -11.90
N VAL A 39 -5.25 -1.62 -10.64
CA VAL A 39 -5.43 -2.99 -10.14
C VAL A 39 -6.86 -3.25 -9.68
N HIS A 40 -7.65 -2.18 -9.51
CA HIS A 40 -9.06 -2.25 -9.14
C HIS A 40 -9.91 -1.33 -10.02
N TYR A 41 -11.18 -1.67 -10.13
CA TYR A 41 -12.23 -0.86 -10.74
C TYR A 41 -13.45 -0.78 -9.80
N LYS A 42 -14.26 0.28 -9.93
CA LYS A 42 -15.50 0.42 -9.18
C LYS A 42 -16.67 -0.27 -9.90
N GLU A 43 -17.41 -1.09 -9.15
CA GLU A 43 -18.70 -1.61 -9.52
C GLU A 43 -19.73 -1.13 -8.48
N GLY A 44 -20.50 -0.11 -8.83
CA GLY A 44 -21.27 0.65 -7.84
C GLY A 44 -20.33 1.38 -6.86
N GLU A 45 -20.51 1.12 -5.56
CA GLU A 45 -19.66 1.68 -4.49
C GLU A 45 -18.49 0.78 -4.11
N GLU A 46 -18.41 -0.44 -4.64
CA GLU A 46 -17.39 -1.41 -4.27
C GLU A 46 -16.21 -1.41 -5.24
N TRP A 47 -15.00 -1.58 -4.68
CA TRP A 47 -13.81 -1.84 -5.45
C TRP A 47 -13.67 -3.33 -5.72
N LYS A 48 -13.58 -3.71 -7.00
CA LYS A 48 -13.31 -5.07 -7.49
C LYS A 48 -11.90 -5.13 -8.06
N GLU A 49 -11.28 -6.29 -7.97
CA GLU A 49 -9.97 -6.54 -8.57
C GLU A 49 -10.11 -6.69 -10.09
N ILE A 50 -9.18 -6.08 -10.84
CA ILE A 50 -9.09 -6.27 -12.28
C ILE A 50 -8.52 -7.65 -12.56
N ASP A 51 -9.23 -8.43 -13.36
CA ASP A 51 -8.77 -9.70 -13.89
C ASP A 51 -8.96 -9.72 -15.40
N ASN A 52 -7.85 -9.52 -16.11
CA ASN A 52 -7.83 -9.48 -17.57
C ASN A 52 -7.61 -10.85 -18.21
N ARG A 53 -7.43 -11.94 -17.42
CA ARG A 53 -7.29 -13.27 -18.01
C ARG A 53 -8.46 -13.57 -18.94
N LEU A 54 -8.15 -14.15 -20.10
CA LEU A 54 -9.12 -14.30 -21.18
C LEU A 54 -10.03 -15.51 -20.97
N GLU A 55 -11.32 -15.32 -21.12
CA GLU A 55 -12.33 -16.36 -21.16
C GLU A 55 -12.76 -16.57 -22.60
N LYS A 56 -12.97 -17.83 -23.00
CA LYS A 56 -13.52 -18.15 -24.31
C LYS A 56 -15.01 -17.79 -24.33
N THR A 57 -15.42 -17.04 -25.36
CA THR A 57 -16.80 -16.70 -25.68
C THR A 57 -17.25 -17.46 -26.92
N GLU A 58 -18.49 -17.28 -27.36
CA GLU A 58 -19.03 -17.90 -28.57
C GLU A 58 -18.25 -17.49 -29.83
N ASN A 59 -17.77 -16.20 -29.87
CA ASN A 59 -17.16 -15.62 -31.08
C ASN A 59 -15.70 -15.19 -30.89
N GLY A 60 -15.03 -15.66 -29.83
CA GLY A 60 -13.64 -15.28 -29.53
C GLY A 60 -13.28 -15.36 -28.08
N TYR A 61 -12.63 -14.33 -27.56
CA TYR A 61 -12.12 -14.27 -26.18
C TYR A 61 -12.40 -12.90 -25.57
N GLN A 62 -12.74 -12.88 -24.28
CA GLN A 62 -13.00 -11.64 -23.54
C GLN A 62 -12.28 -11.66 -22.18
N ASN A 63 -11.86 -10.50 -21.68
CA ASN A 63 -11.32 -10.41 -20.33
C ASN A 63 -12.39 -10.67 -19.26
N HIS A 64 -12.00 -11.37 -18.17
CA HIS A 64 -12.91 -11.88 -17.15
C HIS A 64 -13.60 -10.76 -16.35
N ALA A 65 -12.81 -9.89 -15.69
CA ALA A 65 -13.34 -8.87 -14.78
C ALA A 65 -12.58 -7.55 -14.91
N SER A 66 -13.24 -6.54 -15.47
CA SER A 66 -12.70 -5.19 -15.61
C SER A 66 -13.83 -4.21 -15.93
N ARG A 67 -13.64 -2.94 -15.59
CA ARG A 67 -14.51 -1.85 -16.07
C ARG A 67 -14.46 -1.70 -17.58
N VAL A 68 -13.32 -2.02 -18.18
CA VAL A 68 -13.09 -1.99 -19.62
C VAL A 68 -13.20 -3.42 -20.15
N LYS A 69 -14.26 -3.69 -20.91
CA LYS A 69 -14.44 -4.98 -21.59
C LYS A 69 -13.65 -4.98 -22.89
N VAL A 70 -12.79 -5.99 -23.03
CA VAL A 70 -11.97 -6.16 -24.24
C VAL A 70 -12.29 -7.52 -24.83
N HIS A 71 -12.69 -7.52 -26.09
CA HIS A 71 -13.00 -8.74 -26.83
C HIS A 71 -12.08 -8.87 -28.04
N PHE A 72 -11.56 -10.06 -28.26
CA PHE A 72 -10.79 -10.46 -29.44
C PHE A 72 -11.56 -11.51 -30.21
N ALA A 73 -11.81 -11.25 -31.49
CA ALA A 73 -12.47 -12.22 -32.37
C ALA A 73 -11.57 -13.45 -32.59
N GLU A 74 -12.16 -14.62 -32.82
CA GLU A 74 -11.40 -15.85 -33.06
C GLU A 74 -10.62 -15.77 -34.42
N SER A 75 -11.17 -15.08 -35.42
CA SER A 75 -10.53 -14.91 -36.73
C SER A 75 -10.17 -13.45 -37.01
N SER A 76 -8.99 -13.22 -37.58
CA SER A 76 -8.54 -11.91 -38.05
C SER A 76 -9.39 -11.35 -39.20
N ASN A 77 -10.26 -12.17 -39.80
CA ASN A 77 -11.18 -11.75 -40.88
C ASN A 77 -12.42 -11.01 -40.34
N ALA A 78 -12.65 -11.02 -39.02
CA ALA A 78 -13.74 -10.27 -38.43
C ALA A 78 -13.57 -8.76 -38.73
N SER A 79 -14.67 -8.06 -39.00
CA SER A 79 -14.69 -6.61 -39.17
C SER A 79 -14.40 -5.88 -37.86
N GLU A 80 -14.80 -6.47 -36.76
CA GLU A 80 -14.51 -6.07 -35.39
C GLU A 80 -13.57 -7.10 -34.76
N MET A 81 -12.32 -7.08 -35.19
CA MET A 81 -11.30 -8.02 -34.71
C MET A 81 -10.97 -7.79 -33.26
N VAL A 82 -10.93 -6.51 -32.86
CA VAL A 82 -10.78 -6.09 -31.47
C VAL A 82 -11.91 -5.13 -31.12
N THR A 83 -12.46 -5.29 -29.92
CA THR A 83 -13.50 -4.41 -29.39
C THR A 83 -13.15 -4.02 -27.98
N ILE A 84 -13.21 -2.72 -27.70
CA ILE A 84 -13.10 -2.16 -26.34
C ILE A 84 -14.43 -1.50 -26.00
N GLU A 85 -14.99 -1.83 -24.86
CA GLU A 85 -16.20 -1.20 -24.34
C GLU A 85 -15.98 -0.70 -22.91
N LYS A 86 -16.32 0.57 -22.69
CA LYS A 86 -16.27 1.23 -21.39
C LYS A 86 -17.54 2.07 -21.21
N THR A 87 -18.30 1.80 -20.14
CA THR A 87 -19.52 2.55 -19.78
C THR A 87 -20.49 2.81 -20.97
N GLY A 88 -20.67 1.78 -21.81
CA GLY A 88 -21.60 1.82 -22.95
C GLY A 88 -21.08 2.52 -24.21
N ARG A 89 -19.85 3.02 -24.23
CA ARG A 89 -19.17 3.51 -25.44
C ARG A 89 -18.24 2.43 -25.97
N LYS A 90 -18.37 2.12 -27.26
CA LYS A 90 -17.66 1.05 -27.95
C LYS A 90 -16.69 1.64 -28.95
N LEU A 91 -15.46 1.14 -28.93
CA LEU A 91 -14.45 1.31 -29.97
C LEU A 91 -14.12 -0.07 -30.52
N SER A 92 -14.16 -0.25 -31.83
CA SER A 92 -13.72 -1.49 -32.44
C SER A 92 -12.92 -1.26 -33.71
N TRP A 93 -12.05 -2.23 -34.04
CA TRP A 93 -11.26 -2.18 -35.26
C TRP A 93 -10.98 -3.55 -35.83
N GLY A 94 -10.66 -3.53 -37.09
CA GLY A 94 -10.26 -4.71 -37.85
C GLY A 94 -9.10 -4.38 -38.80
N PHE A 95 -8.23 -5.34 -39.01
CA PHE A 95 -7.08 -5.20 -39.87
C PHE A 95 -7.48 -5.19 -41.33
N LEU A 96 -6.98 -4.21 -42.13
CA LEU A 96 -7.16 -4.08 -43.57
C LEU A 96 -5.88 -4.46 -44.28
N ALA A 97 -6.01 -5.13 -45.41
CA ALA A 97 -4.87 -5.50 -46.26
C ALA A 97 -4.33 -4.29 -47.02
N GLU A 98 -3.07 -4.38 -47.46
CA GLU A 98 -2.14 -3.39 -47.96
C GLU A 98 -2.60 -2.42 -49.08
N LYS A 99 -3.63 -2.68 -49.84
CA LYS A 99 -3.94 -1.95 -51.09
C LYS A 99 -5.29 -1.21 -51.14
N GLN A 100 -5.94 -0.93 -50.03
CA GLN A 100 -7.27 -0.28 -50.08
C GLN A 100 -7.28 1.26 -50.11
N LYS A 101 -6.13 1.92 -50.26
CA LYS A 101 -6.01 3.41 -50.18
C LYS A 101 -6.80 4.20 -51.27
N LYS A 102 -7.55 3.56 -52.19
CA LYS A 102 -8.23 4.29 -53.30
C LYS A 102 -9.68 3.90 -53.60
N GLN A 103 -10.34 3.12 -52.76
CA GLN A 103 -11.77 2.82 -52.98
C GLN A 103 -12.61 3.16 -51.78
N ASN A 104 -13.62 3.98 -51.99
CA ASN A 104 -14.62 4.49 -51.06
C ASN A 104 -14.90 3.54 -49.89
N ILE A 105 -14.95 4.11 -48.68
CA ILE A 105 -15.39 3.50 -47.41
C ILE A 105 -16.72 2.70 -47.56
N ARG A 106 -17.46 2.90 -48.67
CA ARG A 106 -18.73 2.25 -48.98
C ARG A 106 -18.66 0.84 -49.58
N SER A 107 -17.49 0.30 -49.89
CA SER A 107 -17.39 -1.04 -50.49
C SER A 107 -16.47 -1.96 -49.69
N GLN A 108 -17.01 -2.56 -48.62
CA GLN A 108 -16.36 -3.66 -47.93
C GLN A 108 -16.20 -4.95 -48.72
N ALA A 109 -16.64 -4.97 -50.00
CA ALA A 109 -16.79 -6.21 -50.76
C ALA A 109 -15.67 -6.53 -51.79
N ALA A 110 -14.66 -5.70 -51.97
CA ALA A 110 -13.70 -5.92 -53.01
C ALA A 110 -12.26 -5.61 -52.60
N VAL A 111 -11.56 -6.53 -52.02
CA VAL A 111 -10.14 -6.91 -52.18
C VAL A 111 -9.72 -7.83 -51.04
N GLN A 112 -9.98 -9.09 -51.17
CA GLN A 112 -9.55 -10.16 -50.25
C GLN A 112 -8.22 -10.83 -50.68
N ALA A 113 -7.40 -10.24 -51.51
CA ALA A 113 -6.38 -11.00 -52.23
C ALA A 113 -5.03 -11.19 -51.49
N GLN A 114 -4.76 -10.56 -50.35
CA GLN A 114 -3.46 -10.71 -49.63
C GLN A 114 -3.54 -10.80 -48.11
N LYS A 115 -4.71 -10.63 -47.49
CA LYS A 115 -4.91 -10.88 -46.05
C LYS A 115 -4.91 -12.39 -45.82
N ARG A 116 -4.05 -12.88 -44.92
CA ARG A 116 -4.10 -14.26 -44.45
C ARG A 116 -5.06 -14.35 -43.27
N GLU A 117 -5.88 -15.40 -43.26
CA GLU A 117 -6.70 -15.69 -42.11
C GLU A 117 -5.82 -16.20 -40.97
N ALA A 118 -5.79 -15.46 -39.86
CA ALA A 118 -5.10 -15.84 -38.65
C ALA A 118 -6.12 -16.11 -37.53
N VAL A 119 -5.84 -17.13 -36.72
CA VAL A 119 -6.65 -17.48 -35.54
C VAL A 119 -5.99 -16.87 -34.30
N PHE A 120 -6.79 -16.22 -33.46
CA PHE A 120 -6.32 -15.65 -32.21
C PHE A 120 -5.77 -16.72 -31.28
N GLN A 121 -4.56 -16.54 -30.80
CA GLN A 121 -3.90 -17.43 -29.86
C GLN A 121 -3.81 -16.71 -28.50
N PRO A 122 -4.67 -17.05 -27.56
CA PRO A 122 -4.68 -16.41 -26.24
C PRO A 122 -3.54 -16.91 -25.35
N GLU A 123 -3.00 -16.00 -24.57
CA GLU A 123 -2.12 -16.26 -23.44
C GLU A 123 -2.85 -15.90 -22.16
N ASN A 124 -2.50 -16.50 -21.02
CA ASN A 124 -3.10 -16.22 -19.71
C ASN A 124 -4.63 -16.38 -19.68
N LEU A 125 -5.08 -17.59 -20.01
CA LEU A 125 -6.49 -17.96 -19.89
C LEU A 125 -6.95 -17.97 -18.43
N TYR A 126 -8.20 -17.55 -18.20
CA TYR A 126 -8.86 -17.72 -16.92
C TYR A 126 -9.01 -19.22 -16.63
N PRO A 127 -8.61 -19.69 -15.43
CA PRO A 127 -8.64 -21.12 -15.13
C PRO A 127 -10.09 -21.62 -15.06
N THR A 128 -10.34 -22.76 -15.69
CA THR A 128 -11.62 -23.47 -15.56
C THR A 128 -11.79 -24.05 -14.13
N GLU A 129 -13.04 -24.34 -13.70
CA GLU A 129 -13.31 -24.90 -12.38
C GLU A 129 -12.50 -26.19 -12.12
N GLU A 130 -12.31 -27.03 -13.13
CA GLU A 130 -11.51 -28.25 -13.08
C GLU A 130 -10.00 -27.94 -12.92
N GLY A 131 -9.53 -26.88 -13.53
CA GLY A 131 -8.13 -26.39 -13.40
C GLY A 131 -7.84 -25.83 -12.01
N MET A 132 -8.83 -25.21 -11.35
CA MET A 132 -8.67 -24.69 -9.98
C MET A 132 -8.56 -25.82 -8.94
N GLN A 133 -9.35 -26.89 -9.10
CA GLN A 133 -9.28 -28.05 -8.19
C GLN A 133 -7.95 -28.81 -8.30
N ASN A 134 -7.37 -28.89 -9.50
CA ASN A 134 -6.10 -29.57 -9.73
C ASN A 134 -4.88 -28.76 -9.21
N ARG A 135 -4.93 -27.43 -9.20
CA ARG A 135 -3.86 -26.60 -8.62
C ARG A 135 -3.76 -26.71 -7.10
N ALA A 136 -4.86 -26.91 -6.41
CA ALA A 136 -4.87 -27.11 -4.95
C ALA A 136 -4.18 -28.42 -4.52
N ALA A 137 -4.06 -29.41 -5.41
CA ALA A 137 -3.51 -30.73 -5.11
C ALA A 137 -1.97 -30.84 -5.32
N VAL A 138 -1.30 -29.86 -5.93
CA VAL A 138 0.11 -29.97 -6.37
C VAL A 138 1.07 -29.11 -5.55
N GLN A 139 0.66 -28.41 -4.49
CA GLN A 139 1.61 -27.67 -3.66
C GLN A 139 2.47 -28.60 -2.80
N LYS A 140 3.58 -29.07 -3.33
CA LYS A 140 4.71 -29.55 -2.53
C LYS A 140 5.37 -28.33 -1.86
N THR A 141 5.35 -28.35 -0.53
CA THR A 141 5.93 -27.33 0.34
C THR A 141 7.45 -27.33 0.23
N GLU A 142 8.02 -26.43 -0.56
CA GLU A 142 9.35 -25.88 -0.27
C GLU A 142 9.14 -24.76 0.76
N GLU A 143 9.98 -24.68 1.80
CA GLU A 143 9.93 -23.57 2.75
C GLU A 143 10.33 -22.27 2.03
N LYS A 144 9.34 -21.43 1.73
CA LYS A 144 9.54 -20.12 1.11
C LYS A 144 10.02 -19.10 2.16
N SER A 145 10.85 -18.17 1.75
CA SER A 145 11.18 -17.02 2.61
C SER A 145 9.95 -16.12 2.78
N VAL A 146 9.90 -15.36 3.90
CA VAL A 146 8.82 -14.39 4.14
C VAL A 146 8.68 -13.38 3.00
N GLU A 147 9.80 -12.98 2.39
CA GLU A 147 9.80 -12.07 1.25
C GLU A 147 9.14 -12.68 0.01
N GLN A 148 9.40 -13.97 -0.27
CA GLN A 148 8.75 -14.69 -1.37
C GLN A 148 7.25 -14.87 -1.13
N GLU A 149 6.85 -15.23 0.10
CA GLU A 149 5.44 -15.32 0.46
C GLU A 149 4.71 -13.97 0.32
N ASN A 150 5.37 -12.88 0.75
CA ASN A 150 4.83 -11.53 0.61
C ASN A 150 4.68 -11.13 -0.86
N GLN A 151 5.69 -11.39 -1.69
CA GLN A 151 5.63 -11.11 -3.13
C GLN A 151 4.46 -11.82 -3.81
N GLU A 152 4.24 -13.10 -3.50
CA GLU A 152 3.11 -13.86 -4.06
C GLU A 152 1.76 -13.26 -3.65
N LYS A 153 1.59 -12.87 -2.37
CA LYS A 153 0.36 -12.24 -1.88
C LYS A 153 0.14 -10.84 -2.45
N MET A 154 1.21 -10.12 -2.71
CA MET A 154 1.19 -8.78 -3.29
C MET A 154 1.09 -8.81 -4.82
N SER A 155 1.26 -9.94 -5.48
CA SER A 155 1.14 -10.06 -6.92
C SER A 155 -0.31 -9.90 -7.40
N VAL A 156 -0.47 -9.46 -8.64
CA VAL A 156 -1.78 -9.33 -9.32
C VAL A 156 -1.74 -10.17 -10.60
N PRO A 157 -1.86 -11.50 -10.49
CA PRO A 157 -1.65 -12.41 -11.62
C PRO A 157 -2.66 -12.24 -12.76
N GLY A 158 -3.82 -11.65 -12.48
CA GLY A 158 -4.85 -11.36 -13.49
C GLY A 158 -4.72 -9.98 -14.14
N LEU A 159 -3.73 -9.14 -13.76
CA LEU A 159 -3.62 -7.78 -14.27
C LEU A 159 -3.34 -7.72 -15.77
N VAL A 160 -2.62 -8.70 -16.29
CA VAL A 160 -2.18 -8.77 -17.70
C VAL A 160 -2.75 -10.00 -18.37
N ALA A 161 -3.29 -9.78 -19.57
CA ALA A 161 -3.57 -10.84 -20.52
C ALA A 161 -3.00 -10.48 -21.89
N ALA A 162 -2.65 -11.47 -22.68
CA ALA A 162 -2.12 -11.28 -24.01
C ALA A 162 -2.72 -12.29 -24.99
N GLY A 163 -2.52 -12.00 -26.26
CA GLY A 163 -2.81 -12.91 -27.35
C GLY A 163 -2.37 -12.30 -28.68
N HIS A 164 -2.26 -13.13 -29.69
CA HIS A 164 -1.76 -12.67 -30.97
C HIS A 164 -2.46 -13.35 -32.14
N TYR A 165 -2.43 -12.68 -33.29
CA TYR A 165 -2.75 -13.22 -34.59
C TYR A 165 -1.45 -13.35 -35.38
N ALA A 166 -0.96 -14.59 -35.55
CA ALA A 166 0.26 -14.86 -36.29
C ALA A 166 0.02 -14.83 -37.78
N GLU A 167 0.96 -14.27 -38.58
CA GLU A 167 0.95 -14.28 -40.04
C GLU A 167 -0.33 -13.70 -40.66
N ILE A 168 -0.83 -12.56 -40.11
CA ILE A 168 -1.98 -11.85 -40.70
C ILE A 168 -1.71 -11.31 -42.11
N ALA A 169 -0.45 -11.08 -42.42
CA ALA A 169 0.14 -10.87 -43.74
C ALA A 169 1.50 -11.58 -43.76
N GLU A 170 2.18 -11.58 -44.90
CA GLU A 170 3.49 -12.22 -45.02
C GLU A 170 4.51 -11.54 -44.10
N ASP A 171 5.13 -12.33 -43.21
CA ASP A 171 6.09 -11.87 -42.17
C ASP A 171 5.54 -10.80 -41.23
N VAL A 172 4.21 -10.81 -40.95
CA VAL A 172 3.56 -9.83 -40.08
C VAL A 172 2.67 -10.52 -39.06
N ASP A 173 2.90 -10.18 -37.77
CA ASP A 173 2.03 -10.57 -36.68
C ASP A 173 1.38 -9.31 -36.05
N LEU A 174 0.18 -9.50 -35.46
CA LEU A 174 -0.42 -8.56 -34.53
C LEU A 174 -0.48 -9.19 -33.16
N GLU A 175 0.09 -8.54 -32.20
CA GLU A 175 0.01 -8.90 -30.79
C GLU A 175 -0.82 -7.87 -30.03
N TYR A 176 -1.64 -8.37 -29.10
CA TYR A 176 -2.46 -7.56 -28.21
C TYR A 176 -2.17 -7.90 -26.77
N LYS A 177 -2.17 -6.88 -25.93
CA LYS A 177 -2.02 -7.05 -24.49
C LYS A 177 -2.94 -6.10 -23.73
N ILE A 178 -3.66 -6.66 -22.78
CA ILE A 178 -4.47 -5.90 -21.85
C ILE A 178 -3.65 -5.73 -20.58
N ILE A 179 -3.46 -4.49 -20.10
CA ILE A 179 -2.74 -4.18 -18.87
C ILE A 179 -3.59 -3.22 -18.05
N GLY A 180 -4.13 -3.69 -16.92
CA GLY A 180 -5.11 -2.92 -16.17
C GLY A 180 -6.31 -2.56 -17.04
N GLU A 181 -6.48 -1.29 -17.41
CA GLU A 181 -7.56 -0.80 -18.28
C GLU A 181 -7.06 -0.36 -19.68
N GLN A 182 -5.83 -0.68 -20.06
CA GLN A 182 -5.24 -0.32 -21.35
C GLN A 182 -5.19 -1.52 -22.29
N VAL A 183 -5.34 -1.26 -23.58
CA VAL A 183 -5.12 -2.24 -24.63
C VAL A 183 -3.95 -1.78 -25.50
N LYS A 184 -2.85 -2.49 -25.42
CA LYS A 184 -1.69 -2.29 -26.27
C LYS A 184 -1.80 -3.17 -27.50
N GLU A 185 -1.53 -2.56 -28.66
CA GLU A 185 -1.42 -3.25 -29.94
C GLU A 185 0.02 -3.14 -30.45
N ASN A 186 0.55 -4.23 -30.99
CA ASN A 186 1.88 -4.25 -31.57
C ASN A 186 1.82 -4.87 -32.95
N LEU A 187 2.23 -4.10 -33.92
CA LEU A 187 2.46 -4.57 -35.29
C LEU A 187 3.91 -5.04 -35.43
N ILE A 188 4.10 -6.34 -35.60
CA ILE A 188 5.43 -6.98 -35.61
C ILE A 188 5.82 -7.28 -37.03
N LEU A 189 6.84 -6.59 -37.54
CA LEU A 189 7.40 -6.75 -38.88
C LEU A 189 8.64 -7.65 -38.78
N LYS A 190 8.59 -8.85 -39.37
CA LYS A 190 9.64 -9.87 -39.20
C LYS A 190 10.76 -9.73 -40.23
N SER A 191 10.50 -9.03 -41.34
CA SER A 191 11.45 -8.85 -42.43
C SER A 191 11.43 -7.42 -42.99
N VAL A 192 12.46 -7.06 -43.75
CA VAL A 192 12.54 -5.79 -44.46
C VAL A 192 11.48 -5.68 -45.56
N GLU A 193 11.06 -6.80 -46.13
CA GLU A 193 10.00 -6.86 -47.12
C GLU A 193 8.65 -6.50 -46.50
N ALA A 194 8.34 -7.02 -45.32
CA ALA A 194 7.17 -6.63 -44.55
C ALA A 194 7.21 -5.14 -44.18
N ALA A 195 8.37 -4.63 -43.82
CA ALA A 195 8.54 -3.22 -43.46
C ALA A 195 8.35 -2.23 -44.63
N ALA A 196 8.39 -2.68 -45.87
CA ALA A 196 8.13 -1.85 -47.02
C ALA A 196 6.63 -1.60 -47.31
N LEU A 197 5.75 -2.22 -46.54
CA LEU A 197 4.30 -2.19 -46.69
C LEU A 197 3.66 -1.10 -45.82
N GLU A 198 2.45 -0.66 -46.15
CA GLU A 198 1.62 0.21 -45.33
C GLU A 198 0.50 -0.61 -44.70
N TYR A 199 0.24 -0.36 -43.38
CA TYR A 199 -0.74 -1.10 -42.61
C TYR A 199 -1.88 -0.21 -42.19
N SER A 200 -3.12 -0.67 -42.40
CA SER A 200 -4.32 0.10 -42.14
C SER A 200 -5.33 -0.72 -41.34
N PHE A 201 -6.13 -0.02 -40.57
CA PHE A 201 -7.18 -0.56 -39.72
C PHE A 201 -8.50 0.15 -39.99
N SER A 202 -9.60 -0.57 -40.03
CA SER A 202 -10.94 0.01 -40.02
C SER A 202 -11.36 0.26 -38.59
N LEU A 203 -11.58 1.51 -38.21
CA LEU A 203 -12.06 1.92 -36.87
C LEU A 203 -13.56 2.17 -36.93
N GLN A 204 -14.29 1.79 -35.88
CA GLN A 204 -15.69 2.12 -35.61
C GLN A 204 -15.82 2.67 -34.20
N PHE A 205 -16.44 3.85 -34.06
CA PHE A 205 -16.53 4.60 -32.81
C PHE A 205 -17.90 5.31 -32.64
N PRO A 206 -19.02 4.57 -32.59
CA PRO A 206 -20.37 5.15 -32.56
C PRO A 206 -20.55 6.12 -31.39
N GLY A 207 -21.09 7.31 -31.66
CA GLY A 207 -21.34 8.38 -30.68
C GLY A 207 -20.08 9.10 -30.19
N MET A 208 -18.99 9.03 -30.96
CA MET A 208 -17.75 9.74 -30.68
C MET A 208 -17.22 10.44 -31.93
N MET A 209 -16.46 11.50 -31.72
CA MET A 209 -15.66 12.18 -32.77
C MET A 209 -14.21 11.76 -32.65
N ILE A 210 -13.52 11.66 -33.78
CA ILE A 210 -12.09 11.35 -33.85
C ILE A 210 -11.29 12.58 -34.25
N VAL A 211 -10.19 12.89 -33.56
CA VAL A 211 -9.36 14.07 -33.79
C VAL A 211 -7.89 13.70 -33.65
N ILE A 212 -7.06 14.08 -34.62
CA ILE A 212 -5.61 14.02 -34.48
C ILE A 212 -5.13 15.25 -33.71
N ARG A 213 -4.33 15.04 -32.69
CA ARG A 213 -3.72 16.08 -31.86
C ARG A 213 -2.44 16.65 -32.50
N GLU A 214 -2.00 17.81 -32.03
CA GLU A 214 -0.75 18.45 -32.46
C GLU A 214 0.50 17.59 -32.19
N ASP A 215 0.45 16.72 -31.17
CA ASP A 215 1.53 15.78 -30.84
C ASP A 215 1.55 14.53 -31.72
N GLY A 216 0.59 14.37 -32.62
CA GLY A 216 0.44 13.23 -33.50
C GLY A 216 -0.38 12.07 -32.95
N GLY A 217 -0.86 12.17 -31.71
CA GLY A 217 -1.81 11.21 -31.14
C GLY A 217 -3.25 11.45 -31.59
N ILE A 218 -4.17 10.55 -31.21
CA ILE A 218 -5.59 10.62 -31.59
C ILE A 218 -6.43 10.66 -30.35
N ASP A 219 -7.42 11.57 -30.30
CA ASP A 219 -8.46 11.58 -29.28
C ASP A 219 -9.80 11.15 -29.90
N LEU A 220 -10.52 10.28 -29.18
CA LEU A 220 -11.93 9.94 -29.41
C LEU A 220 -12.75 10.62 -28.36
N ILE A 221 -13.52 11.63 -28.78
CA ILE A 221 -14.27 12.54 -27.92
C ILE A 221 -15.74 12.13 -27.96
N ASP A 222 -16.32 11.91 -26.80
CA ASP A 222 -17.75 11.61 -26.66
C ASP A 222 -18.58 12.81 -27.09
N GLU A 223 -19.56 12.61 -27.97
CA GLU A 223 -20.36 13.71 -28.54
C GLU A 223 -21.36 14.31 -27.56
N GLU A 224 -21.73 13.60 -26.49
CA GLU A 224 -22.68 14.10 -25.50
C GLU A 224 -21.97 14.86 -24.36
N THR A 225 -20.80 14.38 -23.93
CA THR A 225 -20.06 14.94 -22.77
C THR A 225 -18.91 15.86 -23.17
N GLU A 226 -18.51 15.85 -24.42
CA GLU A 226 -17.32 16.54 -24.96
C GLU A 226 -16.01 16.12 -24.26
N GLU A 227 -15.99 14.98 -23.56
CA GLU A 227 -14.82 14.44 -22.88
C GLU A 227 -14.06 13.44 -23.77
N VAL A 228 -12.73 13.41 -23.64
CA VAL A 228 -11.90 12.39 -24.28
C VAL A 228 -12.16 11.04 -23.62
N PHE A 229 -12.70 10.10 -24.38
CA PHE A 229 -13.15 8.81 -23.90
C PHE A 229 -12.13 7.69 -24.14
N TYR A 230 -11.55 7.68 -25.35
CA TYR A 230 -10.40 6.88 -25.72
C TYR A 230 -9.35 7.77 -26.40
N TYR A 231 -8.10 7.37 -26.32
CA TYR A 231 -7.06 8.05 -27.08
C TYR A 231 -5.98 7.06 -27.52
N PHE A 232 -5.33 7.39 -28.62
CA PHE A 232 -4.11 6.72 -29.06
C PHE A 232 -2.94 7.66 -28.76
N ALA A 233 -1.90 7.12 -28.13
CA ALA A 233 -0.64 7.85 -27.97
C ALA A 233 0.01 8.07 -29.36
N PRO A 234 0.89 9.07 -29.51
CA PRO A 234 1.74 9.14 -30.69
C PRO A 234 2.45 7.79 -30.90
N PRO A 235 2.44 7.25 -32.11
CA PRO A 235 3.01 5.94 -32.36
C PRO A 235 4.53 5.99 -32.28
N CYS A 236 5.14 4.87 -31.91
CA CYS A 236 6.60 4.71 -31.90
C CYS A 236 6.99 3.37 -32.50
N MET A 237 8.28 3.21 -32.81
CA MET A 237 8.80 1.94 -33.31
C MET A 237 10.17 1.63 -32.74
N TYR A 238 10.50 0.35 -32.62
CA TYR A 238 11.80 -0.12 -32.14
C TYR A 238 12.17 -1.45 -32.78
N ASP A 239 13.47 -1.70 -32.92
CA ASP A 239 13.99 -2.95 -33.48
C ASP A 239 14.40 -3.95 -32.37
N ALA A 240 14.74 -5.17 -32.76
CA ALA A 240 15.15 -6.22 -31.83
C ALA A 240 16.47 -5.91 -31.07
N ALA A 241 17.29 -4.96 -31.53
CA ALA A 241 18.45 -4.46 -30.81
C ALA A 241 18.09 -3.35 -29.80
N GLY A 242 16.82 -2.88 -29.83
CA GLY A 242 16.32 -1.81 -28.97
C GLY A 242 16.62 -0.41 -29.49
N ASN A 243 16.96 -0.26 -30.77
CA ASN A 243 17.01 1.06 -31.42
C ASN A 243 15.58 1.58 -31.56
N TYR A 244 15.34 2.82 -31.17
CA TYR A 244 14.02 3.45 -31.06
C TYR A 244 13.87 4.60 -32.06
N SER A 245 12.64 4.82 -32.52
CA SER A 245 12.30 5.96 -33.40
C SER A 245 10.87 6.43 -33.15
N GLU A 246 10.68 7.74 -33.18
CA GLU A 246 9.39 8.44 -33.22
C GLU A 246 8.98 8.81 -34.65
N GLN A 247 9.75 8.41 -35.67
CA GLN A 247 9.48 8.69 -37.06
C GLN A 247 8.42 7.74 -37.63
N VAL A 248 7.28 7.75 -37.01
CA VAL A 248 6.05 7.05 -37.41
C VAL A 248 4.87 7.92 -37.04
N HIS A 249 3.82 7.97 -37.90
CA HIS A 249 2.67 8.81 -37.69
C HIS A 249 1.36 8.12 -38.12
N TYR A 250 0.24 8.68 -37.67
CA TYR A 250 -1.08 8.28 -38.06
C TYR A 250 -1.59 9.12 -39.24
N GLU A 251 -2.26 8.46 -40.22
CA GLU A 251 -3.12 9.09 -41.21
C GLU A 251 -4.56 8.60 -41.01
N LEU A 252 -5.54 9.50 -41.08
CA LEU A 252 -6.95 9.18 -40.94
C LEU A 252 -7.74 9.56 -42.20
N GLU A 253 -8.55 8.61 -42.67
CA GLU A 253 -9.63 8.86 -43.66
C GLU A 253 -10.96 8.64 -42.93
N THR A 254 -11.67 9.71 -42.57
CA THR A 254 -12.83 9.65 -41.67
C THR A 254 -14.14 9.86 -42.44
N ASP A 255 -15.12 9.01 -42.16
CA ASP A 255 -16.54 9.23 -42.47
C ASP A 255 -17.25 9.60 -41.14
N ALA A 256 -17.41 10.92 -40.92
CA ALA A 256 -17.98 11.41 -39.68
C ALA A 256 -19.48 11.07 -39.49
N GLU A 257 -20.23 10.90 -40.59
CA GLU A 257 -21.66 10.54 -40.54
C GLU A 257 -21.88 9.08 -40.09
N GLN A 258 -20.90 8.20 -40.39
CA GLN A 258 -20.96 6.78 -40.02
C GLN A 258 -20.12 6.42 -38.80
N HIS A 259 -19.49 7.41 -38.14
CA HIS A 259 -18.57 7.21 -37.00
C HIS A 259 -17.54 6.12 -37.30
N CYS A 260 -16.93 6.16 -38.47
CA CYS A 260 -15.89 5.21 -38.88
C CYS A 260 -14.72 5.92 -39.54
N SER A 261 -13.54 5.31 -39.46
CA SER A 261 -12.30 5.81 -40.05
C SER A 261 -11.44 4.64 -40.58
N ILE A 262 -10.63 4.94 -41.58
CA ILE A 262 -9.45 4.12 -41.90
C ILE A 262 -8.26 4.81 -41.22
N LEU A 263 -7.62 4.09 -40.28
CA LEU A 263 -6.39 4.48 -39.62
C LEU A 263 -5.22 3.80 -40.30
N SER A 264 -4.31 4.58 -40.90
CA SER A 264 -3.05 4.08 -41.44
C SER A 264 -1.90 4.41 -40.50
N VAL A 265 -1.06 3.45 -40.21
CA VAL A 265 0.20 3.60 -39.45
C VAL A 265 1.33 3.70 -40.46
N VAL A 266 1.99 4.86 -40.53
CA VAL A 266 2.96 5.19 -41.58
C VAL A 266 4.35 5.39 -40.97
N PRO A 267 5.22 4.35 -40.98
CA PRO A 267 6.58 4.44 -40.47
C PRO A 267 7.55 5.05 -41.49
N ASP A 268 8.64 5.67 -41.03
CA ASP A 268 9.72 6.16 -41.87
C ASP A 268 10.47 4.98 -42.52
N GLN A 269 10.39 4.94 -43.84
CA GLN A 269 10.99 3.86 -44.65
C GLN A 269 12.53 3.88 -44.64
N LYS A 270 13.16 5.04 -44.38
CA LYS A 270 14.63 5.12 -44.33
C LYS A 270 15.14 4.48 -43.08
N TRP A 271 14.43 4.71 -41.94
CA TRP A 271 14.76 4.07 -40.69
C TRP A 271 14.56 2.56 -40.75
N LEU A 272 13.46 2.09 -41.33
CA LEU A 272 13.17 0.65 -41.47
C LEU A 272 14.18 -0.08 -42.36
N GLN A 273 14.62 0.55 -43.45
CA GLN A 273 15.50 -0.07 -44.47
C GLN A 273 17.00 0.17 -44.20
N ASP A 274 17.36 0.72 -43.04
CA ASP A 274 18.76 0.89 -42.62
C ASP A 274 19.44 -0.49 -42.52
N GLU A 275 20.64 -0.62 -43.14
CA GLU A 275 21.40 -1.86 -43.15
C GLU A 275 21.78 -2.43 -41.79
N ASN A 276 21.76 -1.58 -40.74
CA ASN A 276 22.02 -1.96 -39.33
C ASN A 276 20.74 -2.33 -38.55
N ARG A 277 19.57 -2.30 -39.21
CA ARG A 277 18.30 -2.63 -38.58
C ARG A 277 18.21 -4.11 -38.22
N VAL A 278 17.83 -4.42 -37.01
CA VAL A 278 17.71 -5.79 -36.50
C VAL A 278 16.23 -6.17 -36.41
N TYR A 279 15.74 -6.99 -37.33
CA TYR A 279 14.37 -7.49 -37.29
C TYR A 279 14.16 -8.58 -36.20
N PRO A 280 12.93 -8.72 -35.63
CA PRO A 280 11.73 -7.97 -35.98
C PRO A 280 11.77 -6.51 -35.51
N VAL A 281 11.06 -5.66 -36.26
CA VAL A 281 10.70 -4.31 -35.87
C VAL A 281 9.28 -4.31 -35.33
N VAL A 282 9.05 -3.60 -34.26
CA VAL A 282 7.73 -3.43 -33.65
C VAL A 282 7.29 -1.98 -33.77
N ILE A 283 6.04 -1.78 -34.18
CA ILE A 283 5.36 -0.50 -34.22
C ILE A 283 4.23 -0.57 -33.18
N ASP A 284 4.16 0.39 -32.28
CA ASP A 284 3.20 0.46 -31.16
C ASP A 284 2.16 1.57 -31.37
N PRO A 285 0.96 1.27 -31.89
CA PRO A 285 -0.16 2.18 -32.03
C PRO A 285 -1.19 2.04 -30.89
N SER A 286 -0.76 1.98 -29.63
CA SER A 286 -1.58 1.60 -28.47
C SER A 286 -2.80 2.47 -28.23
N ALA A 287 -3.94 1.84 -27.94
CA ALA A 287 -5.19 2.48 -27.54
C ALA A 287 -5.33 2.52 -26.02
N GLU A 288 -5.62 3.68 -25.46
CA GLU A 288 -5.78 3.90 -24.01
C GLU A 288 -7.17 4.44 -23.68
N THR A 289 -7.65 4.07 -22.49
CA THR A 289 -9.00 4.45 -22.00
C THR A 289 -9.00 5.68 -21.10
N SER A 290 -7.86 6.23 -20.77
CA SER A 290 -7.71 7.45 -19.94
C SER A 290 -6.27 7.92 -19.91
N LYS A 291 -6.05 9.23 -20.04
CA LYS A 291 -4.73 9.85 -19.84
C LYS A 291 -4.21 9.78 -18.41
N THR A 292 -5.05 9.38 -17.43
CA THR A 292 -4.73 9.27 -15.99
C THR A 292 -4.64 7.83 -15.51
N ASN A 293 -4.29 6.89 -16.38
CA ASN A 293 -4.24 5.47 -16.04
C ASN A 293 -2.95 5.02 -15.32
N LYS A 294 -2.18 5.95 -14.77
CA LYS A 294 -0.88 5.66 -14.15
C LYS A 294 -0.83 6.20 -12.73
N ALA A 295 -0.34 5.37 -11.81
CA ALA A 295 0.02 5.82 -10.45
C ALA A 295 1.47 6.29 -10.35
N ILE A 296 2.28 6.00 -11.38
CA ILE A 296 3.70 6.30 -11.40
C ILE A 296 4.01 7.01 -12.70
N ASP A 297 4.53 8.21 -12.59
CA ASP A 297 5.15 8.93 -13.69
C ASP A 297 6.64 8.62 -13.70
N ASP A 298 7.18 8.24 -14.83
CA ASP A 298 8.63 8.11 -15.02
C ASP A 298 9.08 8.69 -16.37
N THR A 299 10.33 9.10 -16.46
CA THR A 299 11.00 9.57 -17.67
C THR A 299 12.51 9.61 -17.47
N PHE A 300 13.27 9.86 -18.52
CA PHE A 300 14.68 10.15 -18.40
C PHE A 300 15.10 11.31 -19.31
N VAL A 301 16.21 11.95 -18.95
CA VAL A 301 16.78 13.10 -19.67
C VAL A 301 18.12 12.73 -20.28
N ARG A 302 18.47 13.31 -21.43
CA ARG A 302 19.62 12.97 -22.28
C ARG A 302 20.51 14.17 -22.51
N GLU A 303 21.79 14.10 -22.12
CA GLU A 303 22.76 15.21 -22.26
C GLU A 303 22.98 15.67 -23.71
N LYS A 304 23.04 14.70 -24.65
CA LYS A 304 23.26 15.02 -26.08
C LYS A 304 21.99 15.44 -26.83
N SER A 305 20.83 15.39 -26.20
CA SER A 305 19.57 15.92 -26.75
C SER A 305 18.92 16.84 -25.71
N PRO A 306 19.60 17.97 -25.37
CA PRO A 306 19.32 18.69 -24.12
C PRO A 306 17.98 19.42 -24.11
N ASP A 307 17.39 19.71 -25.25
CA ASP A 307 16.10 20.38 -25.41
C ASP A 307 14.95 19.45 -25.83
N SER A 308 15.27 18.15 -26.05
CA SER A 308 14.27 17.16 -26.44
C SER A 308 13.84 16.32 -25.24
N ALA A 309 12.55 16.36 -24.90
CA ALA A 309 11.95 15.43 -23.95
C ALA A 309 11.86 14.04 -24.57
N VAL A 310 11.82 13.01 -23.74
CA VAL A 310 11.41 11.66 -24.16
C VAL A 310 9.88 11.61 -24.16
N VAL A 311 9.29 10.93 -25.13
CA VAL A 311 7.82 10.77 -25.14
C VAL A 311 7.33 10.13 -23.84
N ALA A 312 6.19 10.58 -23.36
CA ALA A 312 5.65 10.12 -22.07
C ALA A 312 5.34 8.62 -22.04
N SER A 313 5.18 7.97 -23.20
CA SER A 313 4.92 6.54 -23.37
C SER A 313 6.17 5.69 -23.63
N TYR A 314 7.37 6.26 -23.43
CA TYR A 314 8.61 5.50 -23.65
C TYR A 314 8.76 4.36 -22.65
N GLY A 315 8.82 3.13 -23.16
CA GLY A 315 8.74 1.91 -22.35
C GLY A 315 9.92 1.61 -21.44
N SER A 316 10.98 2.40 -21.47
CA SER A 316 12.15 2.20 -20.63
C SER A 316 12.79 3.53 -20.21
N PHE A 317 13.57 3.49 -19.13
CA PHE A 317 14.39 4.62 -18.76
C PHE A 317 15.84 4.19 -18.51
N THR A 318 16.76 5.08 -18.85
CA THR A 318 18.19 4.80 -18.85
C THR A 318 18.89 5.63 -17.78
N VAL A 319 19.80 5.00 -17.05
CA VAL A 319 20.66 5.64 -16.06
C VAL A 319 22.12 5.37 -16.41
N GLY A 320 22.94 6.41 -16.39
CA GLY A 320 24.38 6.29 -16.60
C GLY A 320 24.90 7.12 -17.76
N HIS A 321 25.94 6.65 -18.44
CA HIS A 321 26.54 7.32 -19.58
C HIS A 321 26.42 6.43 -20.81
N ASN A 322 25.52 6.80 -21.71
CA ASN A 322 25.28 6.12 -22.99
C ASN A 322 26.07 6.80 -24.09
N ARG A 323 26.58 6.03 -25.05
CA ARG A 323 27.36 6.58 -26.17
C ARG A 323 26.55 7.47 -27.10
N GLU A 324 25.30 7.14 -27.30
CA GLU A 324 24.37 7.85 -28.17
C GLU A 324 23.79 9.08 -27.46
N TYR A 325 23.29 8.90 -26.23
CA TYR A 325 22.52 9.92 -25.48
C TYR A 325 23.37 10.80 -24.56
N GLY A 326 24.64 10.46 -24.31
CA GLY A 326 25.47 11.11 -23.30
C GLY A 326 25.06 10.65 -21.90
N LYS A 327 25.15 11.52 -20.91
CA LYS A 327 24.66 11.24 -19.57
C LYS A 327 23.14 11.15 -19.57
N CYS A 328 22.64 10.14 -18.85
CA CYS A 328 21.22 9.89 -18.69
C CYS A 328 20.86 9.86 -17.21
N ARG A 329 19.81 10.58 -16.83
CA ARG A 329 19.23 10.60 -15.47
C ARG A 329 17.75 10.32 -15.56
N SER A 330 17.24 9.50 -14.65
CA SER A 330 15.84 9.07 -14.69
C SER A 330 15.06 9.59 -13.50
N PHE A 331 13.86 10.05 -13.75
CA PHE A 331 12.94 10.63 -12.78
C PHE A 331 11.76 9.69 -12.56
N LEU A 332 11.30 9.56 -11.32
CA LEU A 332 10.15 8.75 -10.95
C LEU A 332 9.38 9.42 -9.81
N LYS A 333 8.06 9.51 -9.93
CA LYS A 333 7.17 10.00 -8.86
C LYS A 333 5.84 9.24 -8.85
N PHE A 334 5.22 9.16 -7.67
CA PHE A 334 3.85 8.68 -7.55
C PHE A 334 2.87 9.82 -7.86
N THR A 335 1.84 9.55 -8.65
CA THR A 335 0.78 10.53 -8.96
C THR A 335 -0.17 10.71 -7.77
N SER A 336 -0.30 9.68 -6.94
CA SER A 336 -1.03 9.70 -5.67
C SER A 336 -0.35 8.80 -4.65
N LEU A 337 -0.56 9.09 -3.36
CA LEU A 337 -0.08 8.25 -2.27
C LEU A 337 -1.26 7.49 -1.64
N PRO A 338 -1.07 6.24 -1.18
CA PRO A 338 -2.10 5.48 -0.48
C PRO A 338 -2.59 6.19 0.78
N ALA A 339 -3.89 6.08 1.07
CA ALA A 339 -4.40 6.52 2.36
C ALA A 339 -3.83 5.65 3.49
N MET A 340 -3.18 6.28 4.47
CA MET A 340 -2.65 5.60 5.65
C MET A 340 -3.71 5.47 6.73
N GLU A 341 -3.52 4.46 7.60
CA GLU A 341 -4.31 4.36 8.83
C GLU A 341 -3.95 5.47 9.81
N PRO A 342 -4.89 5.84 10.68
CA PRO A 342 -4.63 6.78 11.77
C PRO A 342 -3.46 6.33 12.63
N GLY A 343 -2.65 7.29 13.05
CA GLY A 343 -1.45 6.99 13.81
C GLY A 343 -0.48 6.04 13.11
N ALA A 344 -0.64 5.84 11.78
CA ALA A 344 0.27 5.02 11.02
C ALA A 344 1.64 5.68 10.97
N VAL A 345 2.64 4.89 11.32
CA VAL A 345 4.04 5.26 11.24
C VAL A 345 4.70 4.40 10.20
N ILE A 346 5.14 5.01 9.09
CA ILE A 346 5.86 4.32 8.03
C ILE A 346 7.27 4.01 8.55
N TYR A 347 7.60 2.74 8.71
CA TYR A 347 8.90 2.31 9.21
C TYR A 347 9.85 1.77 8.14
N ASP A 348 9.31 1.34 6.99
CA ASP A 348 10.10 0.95 5.81
C ASP A 348 9.33 1.31 4.54
N ALA A 349 9.94 2.08 3.65
CA ALA A 349 9.36 2.41 2.36
C ALA A 349 10.42 2.27 1.28
N LYS A 350 10.08 1.53 0.23
CA LYS A 350 10.96 1.27 -0.90
C LYS A 350 10.27 1.56 -2.22
N ILE A 351 11.06 2.08 -3.15
CA ILE A 351 10.71 2.15 -4.56
C ILE A 351 11.52 1.08 -5.27
N TYR A 352 10.83 0.20 -5.99
CA TYR A 352 11.45 -0.83 -6.80
C TYR A 352 11.38 -0.47 -8.27
N VAL A 353 12.49 -0.65 -8.97
CA VAL A 353 12.63 -0.59 -10.42
C VAL A 353 13.39 -1.83 -10.90
N TRP A 354 13.11 -2.30 -12.09
CA TRP A 354 13.70 -3.56 -12.59
C TRP A 354 14.60 -3.30 -13.78
N GLN A 355 15.87 -3.70 -13.62
CA GLN A 355 16.89 -3.64 -14.65
C GLN A 355 16.71 -4.83 -15.62
N TYR A 356 16.76 -4.56 -16.94
CA TYR A 356 16.72 -5.61 -17.96
C TYR A 356 17.84 -5.51 -18.99
N ARG A 357 18.56 -4.39 -19.06
CA ARG A 357 19.75 -4.22 -19.90
C ARG A 357 20.90 -3.58 -19.13
N TYR A 358 22.10 -3.92 -19.55
CA TYR A 358 23.35 -3.36 -19.06
C TYR A 358 24.37 -3.29 -20.18
N SER A 359 25.09 -2.16 -20.28
CA SER A 359 26.22 -1.98 -21.19
C SER A 359 27.33 -1.25 -20.46
N SER A 360 28.58 -1.70 -20.65
CA SER A 360 29.72 -1.10 -20.00
C SER A 360 31.01 -1.32 -20.79
N ASP A 361 31.78 -0.25 -20.99
CA ASP A 361 33.16 -0.29 -21.44
C ASP A 361 34.18 -0.24 -20.29
N SER A 362 33.68 -0.25 -19.03
CA SER A 362 34.48 -0.12 -17.83
C SER A 362 34.43 -1.40 -17.00
N ASN A 363 35.57 -1.79 -16.42
CA ASN A 363 35.63 -2.88 -15.46
C ASN A 363 35.34 -2.44 -14.01
N GLN A 364 34.97 -1.15 -13.79
CA GLN A 364 34.61 -0.64 -12.48
C GLN A 364 33.19 -1.07 -12.10
N PRO A 365 32.94 -1.34 -10.80
CA PRO A 365 31.59 -1.55 -10.32
C PRO A 365 30.69 -0.37 -10.69
N PHE A 366 29.45 -0.66 -11.12
CA PHE A 366 28.48 0.36 -11.47
C PHE A 366 27.42 0.47 -10.38
N PHE A 367 27.36 1.64 -9.74
CA PHE A 367 26.37 1.97 -8.74
C PHE A 367 25.49 3.12 -9.25
N ILE A 368 24.20 3.00 -9.01
CA ILE A 368 23.24 4.06 -9.22
C ILE A 368 22.70 4.54 -7.88
N THR A 369 22.37 5.83 -7.79
CA THR A 369 21.96 6.51 -6.56
C THR A 369 20.61 7.18 -6.76
N ALA A 370 19.76 7.11 -5.74
CA ALA A 370 18.50 7.85 -5.69
C ALA A 370 18.66 9.15 -4.89
N HIS A 371 18.06 10.23 -5.38
CA HIS A 371 18.10 11.55 -4.75
C HIS A 371 16.69 12.16 -4.71
N LYS A 372 16.44 13.01 -3.71
CA LYS A 372 15.18 13.76 -3.59
C LYS A 372 15.09 14.84 -4.65
N VAL A 373 14.02 14.85 -5.45
CA VAL A 373 13.66 15.93 -6.37
C VAL A 373 12.96 17.04 -5.60
N THR A 374 13.32 18.31 -5.87
CA THR A 374 12.84 19.49 -5.13
C THR A 374 11.91 20.39 -5.94
N GLY A 375 11.70 20.11 -7.22
CA GLY A 375 10.82 20.87 -8.11
C GLY A 375 9.87 20.00 -8.90
N GLY A 376 8.72 20.54 -9.30
CA GLY A 376 7.75 19.85 -10.15
C GLY A 376 8.30 19.56 -11.54
N TRP A 377 7.81 18.46 -12.15
CA TRP A 377 8.17 18.02 -13.50
C TRP A 377 7.06 17.18 -14.13
N ASN A 378 7.08 17.04 -15.46
CA ASN A 378 6.15 16.22 -16.20
C ASN A 378 6.89 15.32 -17.21
N PRO A 379 6.50 14.06 -17.39
CA PRO A 379 7.19 13.11 -18.26
C PRO A 379 7.43 13.64 -19.68
N GLY A 380 6.39 14.06 -20.38
CA GLY A 380 6.47 14.46 -21.79
C GLY A 380 7.11 15.84 -22.07
N SER A 381 7.56 16.57 -21.04
CA SER A 381 8.15 17.93 -21.22
C SER A 381 9.46 18.13 -20.48
N THR A 382 9.91 17.16 -19.70
CA THR A 382 11.17 17.25 -18.97
C THR A 382 12.35 16.90 -19.86
N THR A 383 13.30 17.83 -19.99
CA THR A 383 14.50 17.72 -20.82
C THR A 383 15.75 17.85 -19.96
N TRP A 384 16.93 17.63 -20.53
CA TRP A 384 18.20 17.85 -19.82
C TRP A 384 18.36 19.30 -19.34
N ASN A 385 17.94 20.28 -20.14
CA ASN A 385 18.10 21.69 -19.82
C ASN A 385 17.07 22.21 -18.82
N ASN A 386 15.87 21.62 -18.76
CA ASN A 386 14.81 22.03 -17.84
C ASN A 386 14.55 21.04 -16.68
N GLN A 387 15.42 20.00 -16.52
CA GLN A 387 15.25 19.04 -15.44
C GLN A 387 15.15 19.73 -14.08
N PRO A 388 14.30 19.23 -13.16
CA PRO A 388 14.14 19.85 -11.86
C PRO A 388 15.41 19.71 -11.03
N ALA A 389 15.62 20.65 -10.11
CA ALA A 389 16.67 20.55 -9.13
C ALA A 389 16.43 19.36 -8.18
N TYR A 390 17.51 18.79 -7.67
CA TYR A 390 17.47 17.71 -6.70
C TYR A 390 18.54 17.87 -5.64
N GLN A 391 18.38 17.24 -4.50
CA GLN A 391 19.35 17.28 -3.41
C GLN A 391 20.56 16.40 -3.75
N SER A 392 21.76 16.87 -3.40
CA SER A 392 22.99 16.11 -3.58
C SER A 392 23.11 14.92 -2.60
N ASN A 393 22.38 14.96 -1.49
CA ASN A 393 22.35 13.86 -0.53
C ASN A 393 21.76 12.62 -1.16
N VAL A 394 22.48 11.50 -1.06
CA VAL A 394 22.04 10.18 -1.53
C VAL A 394 21.01 9.63 -0.55
N LEU A 395 19.83 9.26 -1.04
CA LEU A 395 18.82 8.55 -0.25
C LEU A 395 19.22 7.10 -0.05
N ASP A 396 19.57 6.43 -1.15
CA ASP A 396 20.04 5.05 -1.20
C ASP A 396 20.76 4.77 -2.51
N TYR A 397 21.40 3.62 -2.61
CA TYR A 397 22.13 3.20 -3.80
C TYR A 397 21.85 1.73 -4.16
N CYS A 398 21.95 1.41 -5.43
CA CYS A 398 21.82 0.06 -5.95
C CYS A 398 23.02 -0.32 -6.81
N SER A 399 23.51 -1.55 -6.66
CA SER A 399 24.55 -2.10 -7.52
C SER A 399 23.94 -2.67 -8.79
N VAL A 400 24.34 -2.15 -9.92
CA VAL A 400 23.93 -2.63 -11.24
C VAL A 400 24.82 -3.79 -11.67
N LYS A 401 24.20 -4.81 -12.26
CA LYS A 401 24.88 -6.05 -12.65
C LYS A 401 24.62 -6.35 -14.12
N GLN A 402 25.52 -7.17 -14.70
CA GLN A 402 25.26 -7.80 -15.99
C GLN A 402 24.04 -8.71 -15.87
N VAL A 403 23.03 -8.43 -16.67
CA VAL A 403 21.74 -9.14 -16.68
C VAL A 403 21.54 -10.01 -17.91
N GLN A 404 22.42 -9.90 -18.91
CA GLN A 404 22.34 -10.65 -20.15
C GLN A 404 23.48 -11.67 -20.26
N SER A 405 23.12 -12.92 -20.55
CA SER A 405 24.07 -14.00 -20.84
C SER A 405 23.59 -14.75 -22.08
N GLY A 406 24.24 -14.52 -23.21
CA GLY A 406 23.78 -15.02 -24.52
C GLY A 406 22.40 -14.41 -24.87
N ASN A 407 21.41 -15.27 -25.16
CA ASN A 407 20.04 -14.86 -25.47
C ASN A 407 19.13 -14.79 -24.22
N THR A 408 19.68 -15.02 -23.03
CA THR A 408 18.88 -15.01 -21.79
C THR A 408 19.06 -13.68 -21.08
N ILE A 409 17.95 -13.03 -20.72
CA ILE A 409 17.91 -11.84 -19.86
C ILE A 409 17.37 -12.25 -18.50
N THR A 410 18.06 -11.81 -17.44
CA THR A 410 17.60 -11.95 -16.07
C THR A 410 17.18 -10.59 -15.56
N VAL A 411 15.86 -10.36 -15.44
CA VAL A 411 15.34 -9.12 -14.88
C VAL A 411 15.73 -9.04 -13.40
N THR A 412 16.37 -7.95 -13.00
CA THR A 412 16.95 -7.80 -11.66
C THR A 412 16.33 -6.58 -10.96
N PRO A 413 15.78 -6.74 -9.73
CA PRO A 413 15.21 -5.62 -8.98
C PRO A 413 16.31 -4.73 -8.41
N CYS A 414 16.06 -3.42 -8.45
CA CYS A 414 16.76 -2.38 -7.74
C CYS A 414 15.77 -1.71 -6.78
N GLY A 415 15.94 -1.88 -5.49
CA GLY A 415 15.10 -1.28 -4.46
C GLY A 415 15.81 -0.12 -3.76
N PHE A 416 15.20 1.05 -3.74
CA PHE A 416 15.72 2.22 -3.03
C PHE A 416 14.91 2.48 -1.76
N ASN A 417 15.58 2.55 -0.63
CA ASN A 417 14.96 2.96 0.63
C ASN A 417 14.69 4.46 0.60
N VAL A 418 13.42 4.81 0.66
CA VAL A 418 12.92 6.19 0.61
C VAL A 418 12.09 6.54 1.84
N THR A 419 12.22 5.80 2.93
CA THR A 419 11.37 5.91 4.14
C THR A 419 11.25 7.35 4.63
N LYS A 420 12.36 8.06 4.81
CA LYS A 420 12.35 9.46 5.26
C LYS A 420 11.63 10.38 4.28
N LEU A 421 11.86 10.16 2.97
CA LEU A 421 11.24 10.97 1.91
C LEU A 421 9.73 10.72 1.82
N VAL A 422 9.30 9.47 1.93
CA VAL A 422 7.87 9.13 1.92
C VAL A 422 7.16 9.74 3.13
N ARG A 423 7.76 9.71 4.32
CA ARG A 423 7.22 10.42 5.50
C ARG A 423 7.09 11.92 5.24
N GLU A 424 8.09 12.54 4.65
CA GLU A 424 8.04 13.96 4.29
C GLU A 424 6.87 14.23 3.33
N TRP A 425 6.64 13.38 2.32
CA TRP A 425 5.50 13.54 1.41
C TRP A 425 4.15 13.50 2.13
N TYR A 426 3.98 12.58 3.10
CA TYR A 426 2.76 12.53 3.91
C TYR A 426 2.61 13.75 4.82
N ASN A 427 3.70 14.25 5.39
CA ASN A 427 3.66 15.41 6.29
C ASN A 427 3.42 16.73 5.56
N THR A 428 4.00 16.89 4.36
CA THR A 428 3.94 18.16 3.62
C THR A 428 2.86 18.19 2.53
N GLY A 429 2.38 17.04 2.11
CA GLY A 429 1.52 16.90 0.92
C GLY A 429 2.25 17.14 -0.41
N VAL A 430 3.58 17.31 -0.40
CA VAL A 430 4.39 17.64 -1.59
C VAL A 430 5.22 16.41 -2.00
N ASN A 431 4.93 15.87 -3.18
CA ASN A 431 5.65 14.75 -3.77
C ASN A 431 6.19 15.13 -5.15
N HIS A 432 7.49 15.35 -5.23
CA HIS A 432 8.21 15.55 -6.50
C HIS A 432 8.98 14.31 -6.95
N GLY A 433 8.94 13.23 -6.18
CA GLY A 433 9.58 11.95 -6.50
C GLY A 433 11.09 11.94 -6.24
N ILE A 434 11.72 11.02 -6.96
CA ILE A 434 13.17 10.80 -6.93
C ILE A 434 13.78 10.97 -8.31
N VAL A 435 15.07 11.28 -8.34
CA VAL A 435 15.92 11.12 -9.53
C VAL A 435 16.93 10.02 -9.27
N ILE A 436 17.13 9.15 -10.25
CA ILE A 436 18.11 8.08 -10.23
C ILE A 436 19.26 8.51 -11.16
N THR A 437 20.48 8.53 -10.62
CA THR A 437 21.70 8.93 -11.36
C THR A 437 22.77 7.87 -11.20
N ALA A 438 23.75 7.84 -12.11
CA ALA A 438 24.96 7.08 -11.84
C ALA A 438 25.78 7.76 -10.73
N GLN A 439 26.32 6.97 -9.81
CA GLN A 439 27.24 7.49 -8.78
C GLN A 439 28.48 8.16 -9.42
N ASN A 440 28.91 7.63 -10.56
CA ASN A 440 29.94 8.23 -11.41
C ASN A 440 29.46 8.25 -12.85
N GLU A 441 29.13 9.44 -13.36
CA GLU A 441 28.64 9.65 -14.74
C GLU A 441 29.76 9.76 -15.79
N THR A 442 31.04 9.52 -15.42
CA THR A 442 32.16 9.68 -16.37
C THR A 442 32.37 8.45 -17.26
N PRO A 443 32.40 7.21 -16.73
CA PRO A 443 32.57 6.02 -17.56
C PRO A 443 31.34 5.75 -18.46
N TYR A 444 31.60 5.20 -19.65
CA TYR A 444 30.52 4.64 -20.46
C TYR A 444 29.99 3.36 -19.80
N GLN A 445 29.02 3.55 -18.92
CA GLN A 445 28.29 2.48 -18.21
C GLN A 445 26.83 2.90 -18.14
N GLU A 446 25.96 2.05 -18.60
CA GLU A 446 24.52 2.28 -18.56
C GLU A 446 23.74 1.09 -18.05
N ALA A 447 22.64 1.37 -17.41
CA ALA A 447 21.60 0.41 -17.09
C ALA A 447 20.26 0.90 -17.61
N VAL A 448 19.50 0.00 -18.20
CA VAL A 448 18.16 0.27 -18.70
C VAL A 448 17.16 -0.47 -17.83
N PHE A 449 16.14 0.27 -17.40
CA PHE A 449 15.10 -0.18 -16.51
C PHE A 449 13.75 -0.20 -17.21
N ILE A 450 12.87 -1.05 -16.74
CA ILE A 450 11.50 -1.15 -17.20
C ILE A 450 10.73 0.06 -16.69
N SER A 451 10.10 0.81 -17.59
CA SER A 451 9.20 1.93 -17.28
C SER A 451 7.79 1.41 -16.92
N SER A 452 6.97 2.26 -16.31
CA SER A 452 5.54 2.05 -16.20
C SER A 452 4.83 1.95 -17.56
N ASP A 453 5.53 2.35 -18.64
CA ASP A 453 5.07 2.32 -20.04
C ASP A 453 5.69 1.20 -20.87
N TYR A 454 6.38 0.25 -20.25
CA TYR A 454 7.12 -0.78 -20.96
C TYR A 454 6.23 -1.54 -21.94
N PRO A 455 6.62 -1.62 -23.23
CA PRO A 455 5.84 -2.33 -24.22
C PRO A 455 5.81 -3.83 -23.88
N SER A 456 4.71 -4.42 -24.15
CA SER A 456 4.36 -5.72 -23.67
C SER A 456 4.89 -6.88 -24.50
N ASN A 457 5.35 -6.62 -25.72
CA ASN A 457 5.94 -7.67 -26.53
C ASN A 457 7.46 -7.55 -26.51
N ASN A 458 7.99 -8.05 -25.50
CA ASN A 458 9.42 -8.16 -25.44
C ASN A 458 9.77 -9.63 -25.62
N SER A 459 10.73 -9.89 -26.49
CA SER A 459 11.38 -11.18 -26.63
C SER A 459 12.00 -11.70 -25.31
N TYR A 460 11.82 -10.98 -24.23
CA TYR A 460 12.43 -11.20 -22.92
C TYR A 460 11.47 -11.72 -21.85
N GLY A 461 10.17 -11.88 -22.15
CA GLY A 461 9.17 -12.39 -21.20
C GLY A 461 8.91 -11.46 -20.00
N ILE A 462 9.12 -10.15 -20.16
CA ILE A 462 8.87 -9.16 -19.12
C ILE A 462 7.36 -9.00 -18.93
N THR A 463 6.90 -9.21 -17.69
CA THR A 463 5.50 -9.13 -17.26
C THR A 463 5.27 -7.92 -16.35
N SER A 464 4.01 -7.61 -16.03
CA SER A 464 3.64 -6.44 -15.20
C SER A 464 4.23 -6.46 -13.79
N GLU A 465 4.67 -7.60 -13.28
CA GLU A 465 5.33 -7.72 -11.99
C GLU A 465 6.68 -6.99 -11.92
N TYR A 466 7.25 -6.66 -13.10
CA TYR A 466 8.51 -5.93 -13.22
C TYR A 466 8.34 -4.43 -13.45
N PHE A 467 7.11 -3.90 -13.39
CA PHE A 467 6.90 -2.46 -13.47
C PHE A 467 7.32 -1.77 -12.17
N PRO A 468 7.69 -0.48 -12.20
CA PRO A 468 8.01 0.27 -11.00
C PRO A 468 6.90 0.15 -9.95
N GLN A 469 7.28 -0.02 -8.69
CA GLN A 469 6.37 -0.20 -7.56
C GLN A 469 6.85 0.57 -6.34
N GLY A 470 5.90 1.04 -5.52
CA GLY A 470 6.16 1.50 -4.18
C GLY A 470 5.62 0.51 -3.15
N ILE A 471 6.41 0.13 -2.17
CA ILE A 471 5.96 -0.70 -1.05
C ILE A 471 6.26 0.02 0.25
N PHE A 472 5.20 0.38 0.99
CA PHE A 472 5.28 1.15 2.23
C PHE A 472 4.76 0.30 3.39
N TYR A 473 5.64 -0.10 4.28
CA TYR A 473 5.30 -0.77 5.52
C TYR A 473 5.08 0.26 6.62
N TYR A 474 3.97 0.11 7.33
CA TYR A 474 3.59 1.01 8.42
C TYR A 474 3.02 0.24 9.62
N ARG A 475 3.00 0.90 10.77
CA ARG A 475 2.38 0.41 12.00
C ARG A 475 1.32 1.39 12.43
N SER A 476 0.30 0.90 13.11
CA SER A 476 -0.72 1.72 13.75
C SER A 476 -0.56 1.61 15.27
N THR A 477 -0.72 2.71 15.98
CA THR A 477 -0.83 2.72 17.45
C THR A 477 -2.19 2.15 17.85
N THR A 478 -2.22 1.36 18.91
CA THR A 478 -3.41 0.58 19.31
C THR A 478 -3.90 0.85 20.73
N GLY A 479 -3.23 1.71 21.49
CA GLY A 479 -3.59 2.09 22.85
C GLY A 479 -4.42 3.37 22.94
N LEU A 480 -4.34 4.00 24.09
CA LEU A 480 -5.02 5.27 24.38
C LEU A 480 -4.09 6.44 24.06
N GLU A 481 -4.37 7.13 22.96
CA GLU A 481 -3.60 8.27 22.49
C GLU A 481 -4.46 9.54 22.47
N ASP A 482 -3.91 10.66 22.87
CA ASP A 482 -4.61 11.95 22.97
C ASP A 482 -5.16 12.47 21.62
N TYR A 483 -4.62 12.01 20.51
CA TYR A 483 -5.05 12.44 19.17
C TYR A 483 -6.17 11.58 18.58
N TYR A 484 -6.56 10.47 19.22
CA TYR A 484 -7.71 9.67 18.85
C TYR A 484 -8.98 10.11 19.59
N SER A 485 -10.12 9.84 18.99
CA SER A 485 -11.40 9.89 19.67
C SER A 485 -11.86 8.50 20.09
N TYR A 486 -12.57 8.43 21.21
CA TYR A 486 -13.06 7.19 21.77
C TYR A 486 -14.51 7.34 22.19
N HIS A 487 -15.29 6.29 22.00
CA HIS A 487 -16.53 6.12 22.76
C HIS A 487 -16.21 5.44 24.08
N GLU A 488 -16.42 6.19 25.15
CA GLU A 488 -16.17 5.76 26.52
C GLU A 488 -17.41 5.08 27.11
N GLN A 489 -17.19 3.98 27.86
CA GLN A 489 -18.20 3.28 28.62
C GLN A 489 -17.79 3.23 30.10
N ASP A 490 -18.72 3.53 31.00
CA ASP A 490 -18.47 3.50 32.43
C ASP A 490 -19.21 2.35 33.13
N ALA A 491 -18.47 1.35 33.59
CA ALA A 491 -19.00 0.27 34.42
C ALA A 491 -18.79 0.53 35.94
N GLY A 492 -18.55 1.77 36.31
CA GLY A 492 -18.29 2.15 37.69
C GLY A 492 -17.04 1.50 38.26
N ARG A 493 -17.15 0.73 39.35
CA ARG A 493 -15.99 0.04 39.94
C ARG A 493 -15.34 -1.00 39.02
N ALA A 494 -16.05 -1.50 38.05
CA ALA A 494 -15.49 -2.45 37.08
C ALA A 494 -14.57 -1.80 36.03
N GLY A 495 -14.48 -0.47 36.03
CA GLY A 495 -13.60 0.29 35.16
C GLY A 495 -14.29 0.93 33.98
N HIS A 496 -13.48 1.37 33.04
CA HIS A 496 -13.89 2.11 31.85
C HIS A 496 -13.42 1.42 30.58
N GLY A 497 -14.32 1.32 29.60
CA GLY A 497 -14.02 0.85 28.25
C GLY A 497 -13.84 2.05 27.33
N TYR A 498 -12.88 1.95 26.41
CA TYR A 498 -12.58 2.93 25.39
C TYR A 498 -12.56 2.22 24.03
N VAL A 499 -13.60 2.45 23.24
CA VAL A 499 -13.64 1.96 21.85
C VAL A 499 -13.10 3.06 20.95
N ASN A 500 -12.00 2.79 20.27
CA ASN A 500 -11.44 3.73 19.33
C ASN A 500 -12.41 3.91 18.15
N ASP A 501 -12.82 5.14 17.88
CA ASP A 501 -13.86 5.47 16.89
C ASP A 501 -13.46 5.14 15.46
N PHE A 502 -12.16 5.13 15.19
CA PHE A 502 -11.65 4.85 13.86
C PHE A 502 -11.33 3.36 13.63
N ASN A 503 -10.48 2.78 14.48
CA ASN A 503 -9.96 1.43 14.25
C ASN A 503 -10.77 0.34 14.97
N GLY A 504 -11.69 0.71 15.86
CA GLY A 504 -12.55 -0.21 16.60
C GLY A 504 -11.85 -1.05 17.66
N ASN A 505 -10.60 -0.69 18.02
CA ASN A 505 -9.89 -1.36 19.09
C ASN A 505 -10.55 -1.06 20.44
N LEU A 506 -10.70 -2.07 21.29
CA LEU A 506 -11.15 -1.90 22.68
C LEU A 506 -9.94 -1.84 23.61
N VAL A 507 -9.87 -0.79 24.42
CA VAL A 507 -9.03 -0.72 25.60
C VAL A 507 -9.93 -0.64 26.82
N TRP A 508 -9.76 -1.58 27.77
CA TRP A 508 -10.47 -1.56 29.04
C TRP A 508 -9.51 -1.25 30.18
N VAL A 509 -9.81 -0.21 30.97
CA VAL A 509 -8.99 0.24 32.10
C VAL A 509 -9.71 -0.04 33.39
N HIS A 510 -9.09 -0.81 34.29
CA HIS A 510 -9.57 -1.13 35.60
C HIS A 510 -8.58 -0.64 36.67
N GLU A 511 -9.02 0.21 37.61
CA GLU A 511 -8.19 0.67 38.71
C GLU A 511 -8.30 -0.30 39.92
N ASP A 512 -7.17 -0.94 40.23
CA ASP A 512 -7.13 -1.95 41.32
C ASP A 512 -6.93 -1.33 42.70
N ALA A 513 -5.88 -0.52 42.84
CA ALA A 513 -5.45 0.05 44.13
C ALA A 513 -4.60 1.30 43.92
N SER A 514 -4.57 2.12 44.94
CA SER A 514 -3.65 3.26 45.03
C SER A 514 -3.00 3.36 46.42
N THR A 515 -1.79 3.97 46.49
CA THR A 515 -1.22 4.40 47.77
C THR A 515 -1.90 5.69 48.23
N SER A 516 -1.94 5.90 49.54
CA SER A 516 -2.53 7.11 50.14
C SER A 516 -1.50 8.25 50.32
N GLY A 517 -0.31 8.11 49.77
CA GLY A 517 0.78 9.09 49.93
C GLY A 517 0.47 10.43 49.25
N GLY A 518 0.88 11.53 49.89
CA GLY A 518 0.69 12.87 49.36
C GLY A 518 1.70 13.29 48.29
N LEU A 519 2.74 12.50 48.06
CA LEU A 519 3.79 12.76 47.07
C LEU A 519 3.83 11.63 46.07
N LEU A 520 3.51 11.89 44.83
CA LEU A 520 3.55 10.96 43.70
C LEU A 520 2.99 9.57 44.06
N PRO A 521 1.66 9.43 44.35
CA PRO A 521 1.07 8.16 44.75
C PRO A 521 1.12 7.14 43.65
N ILE A 522 1.24 5.86 44.00
CA ILE A 522 1.16 4.76 43.02
C ILE A 522 -0.31 4.43 42.77
N HIS A 523 -0.70 4.40 41.49
CA HIS A 523 -2.00 3.95 41.02
C HIS A 523 -1.82 2.69 40.18
N ILE A 524 -2.33 1.57 40.67
CA ILE A 524 -2.28 0.31 39.89
C ILE A 524 -3.51 0.18 39.06
N ARG A 525 -3.30 0.00 37.73
CA ARG A 525 -4.34 -0.24 36.76
C ARG A 525 -4.05 -1.51 35.96
N HIS A 526 -5.05 -2.35 35.79
CA HIS A 526 -5.07 -3.38 34.76
C HIS A 526 -5.66 -2.81 33.50
N VAL A 527 -4.99 -3.04 32.39
CA VAL A 527 -5.40 -2.56 31.08
C VAL A 527 -5.52 -3.74 30.13
N TYR A 528 -6.72 -3.98 29.63
CA TYR A 528 -6.94 -4.90 28.51
C TYR A 528 -6.82 -4.15 27.20
N ASN A 529 -6.10 -4.71 26.25
CA ASN A 529 -6.02 -4.19 24.90
C ASN A 529 -6.37 -5.31 23.91
N LEU A 530 -7.45 -5.13 23.14
CA LEU A 530 -7.93 -6.12 22.16
C LEU A 530 -6.85 -6.51 21.16
N SER A 531 -6.00 -5.58 20.75
CA SER A 531 -4.89 -5.84 19.82
C SER A 531 -3.82 -6.75 20.42
N GLU A 532 -3.74 -6.83 21.74
CA GLU A 532 -2.81 -7.71 22.46
C GLU A 532 -3.46 -8.98 23.03
N ARG A 533 -4.70 -9.29 22.66
CA ARG A 533 -5.54 -10.38 23.23
C ARG A 533 -4.86 -11.75 23.32
N SER A 534 -3.91 -12.04 22.45
CA SER A 534 -3.16 -13.32 22.47
C SER A 534 -1.93 -13.29 23.38
N LYS A 535 -1.48 -12.11 23.84
CA LYS A 535 -0.29 -11.97 24.69
C LYS A 535 -0.66 -12.09 26.16
N ASN A 536 0.16 -12.83 26.90
CA ASN A 536 0.06 -12.90 28.36
C ASN A 536 1.26 -12.20 29.01
N ASN A 537 1.02 -11.01 29.55
CA ASN A 537 2.02 -10.22 30.28
C ASN A 537 1.99 -10.52 31.78
N ARG A 538 1.68 -11.77 32.17
CA ARG A 538 1.50 -12.25 33.56
C ARG A 538 0.30 -11.66 34.30
N MET A 539 -0.58 -11.02 33.56
CA MET A 539 -1.82 -10.41 34.08
C MET A 539 -3.06 -11.04 33.44
N GLY A 540 -2.89 -12.13 32.68
CA GLY A 540 -3.87 -12.75 31.82
C GLY A 540 -3.74 -12.31 30.36
N LYS A 541 -4.33 -13.11 29.46
CA LYS A 541 -4.31 -12.83 28.02
C LYS A 541 -4.99 -11.48 27.72
N GLY A 542 -4.30 -10.64 26.96
CA GLY A 542 -4.75 -9.30 26.60
C GLY A 542 -4.58 -8.24 27.69
N TRP A 543 -4.24 -8.66 28.92
CA TRP A 543 -4.10 -7.76 30.05
C TRP A 543 -2.65 -7.40 30.35
N ARG A 544 -2.48 -6.17 30.79
CA ARG A 544 -1.21 -5.58 31.21
C ARG A 544 -1.45 -4.74 32.47
N MET A 545 -0.46 -4.63 33.32
CA MET A 545 -0.47 -3.65 34.40
C MET A 545 0.29 -2.39 33.96
N ASN A 546 -0.22 -1.21 34.27
CA ASN A 546 0.35 0.07 33.84
C ASN A 546 1.83 0.29 34.22
N PHE A 547 2.35 -0.42 35.23
CA PHE A 547 3.76 -0.40 35.60
C PHE A 547 4.62 -1.42 34.84
N ILE A 548 4.03 -2.32 34.05
CA ILE A 548 4.77 -3.22 33.14
C ILE A 548 5.03 -2.50 31.83
N GLN A 549 5.99 -1.61 31.89
CA GLN A 549 6.50 -0.84 30.77
C GLN A 549 7.88 -1.37 30.39
N GLU A 550 8.18 -1.38 29.09
CA GLU A 550 9.37 -2.05 28.57
C GLU A 550 10.10 -1.18 27.56
N MET A 551 11.43 -1.17 27.60
CA MET A 551 12.31 -0.54 26.61
C MET A 551 13.17 -1.61 25.96
N GLU A 552 12.99 -1.84 24.66
CA GLU A 552 13.67 -2.92 23.91
C GLU A 552 14.45 -2.38 22.72
N ALA A 553 15.58 -3.05 22.43
CA ALA A 553 16.30 -2.83 21.18
C ALA A 553 15.57 -3.58 20.04
N THR A 554 15.27 -2.88 18.96
CA THR A 554 14.51 -3.45 17.81
C THR A 554 15.40 -4.22 16.84
N GLY A 555 16.71 -3.95 16.81
CA GLY A 555 17.62 -4.39 15.78
C GLY A 555 17.50 -3.60 14.45
N ASN A 556 16.62 -2.59 14.40
CA ASN A 556 16.42 -1.74 13.23
C ASN A 556 17.31 -0.49 13.34
N ALA A 557 18.12 -0.21 12.31
CA ALA A 557 19.04 0.93 12.33
C ALA A 557 18.32 2.29 12.32
N ASN A 558 17.14 2.38 11.70
CA ASN A 558 16.34 3.61 11.64
C ASN A 558 15.58 3.85 12.96
N PHE A 559 15.16 2.78 13.62
CA PHE A 559 14.40 2.81 14.87
C PHE A 559 15.05 1.84 15.88
N PRO A 560 16.21 2.20 16.45
CA PRO A 560 16.99 1.27 17.26
C PRO A 560 16.29 0.80 18.53
N TYR A 561 15.31 1.54 19.04
CA TYR A 561 14.60 1.21 20.27
C TYR A 561 13.10 1.40 20.15
N VAL A 562 12.35 0.61 20.93
CA VAL A 562 10.91 0.69 21.12
C VAL A 562 10.57 0.72 22.60
N TYR A 563 9.76 1.68 23.01
CA TYR A 563 9.13 1.76 24.31
C TYR A 563 7.71 1.21 24.21
N THR A 564 7.39 0.23 25.05
CA THR A 564 6.02 -0.24 25.22
C THR A 564 5.49 0.31 26.52
N ASP A 565 4.44 1.09 26.46
CA ASP A 565 3.86 1.78 27.59
C ASP A 565 2.89 0.91 28.42
N GLY A 566 2.17 1.53 29.37
CA GLY A 566 1.27 0.85 30.30
C GLY A 566 0.01 0.26 29.68
N ASP A 567 -0.40 0.67 28.49
CA ASP A 567 -1.55 0.11 27.77
C ASP A 567 -1.16 -0.78 26.58
N GLY A 568 0.14 -0.94 26.35
CA GLY A 568 0.70 -1.78 25.31
C GLY A 568 1.01 -1.04 24.02
N THR A 569 0.81 0.28 23.96
CA THR A 569 1.20 1.10 22.80
C THR A 569 2.71 1.10 22.64
N ARG A 570 3.17 1.04 21.40
CA ARG A 570 4.58 0.97 21.05
C ARG A 570 5.03 2.28 20.44
N HIS A 571 5.98 2.94 21.09
CA HIS A 571 6.61 4.17 20.66
C HIS A 571 8.03 3.90 20.21
N TYR A 572 8.32 4.20 18.94
CA TYR A 572 9.62 3.90 18.35
C TYR A 572 10.50 5.13 18.37
N PHE A 573 11.79 4.91 18.69
CA PHE A 573 12.78 5.98 18.75
C PHE A 573 13.66 5.95 17.52
N TYR A 574 13.90 7.11 16.93
CA TYR A 574 14.84 7.34 15.86
C TYR A 574 16.00 8.20 16.34
N LYS A 575 17.13 8.16 15.64
CA LYS A 575 18.29 8.96 15.92
C LYS A 575 18.16 10.33 15.28
N ASP A 576 18.06 11.39 16.10
CA ASP A 576 18.07 12.76 15.60
C ASP A 576 19.52 13.20 15.33
N THR A 577 19.89 13.27 14.03
CA THR A 577 21.22 13.69 13.62
C THR A 577 21.45 15.20 13.75
N ALA A 578 20.39 15.99 13.78
CA ALA A 578 20.45 17.44 13.93
C ALA A 578 20.72 17.87 15.38
N ASP A 579 20.29 17.05 16.37
CA ASP A 579 20.44 17.35 17.81
C ASP A 579 21.39 16.37 18.51
N GLY A 580 22.61 16.24 17.98
CA GLY A 580 23.70 15.55 18.65
C GLY A 580 23.51 14.06 18.89
N ASN A 581 22.78 13.38 18.04
CA ASN A 581 22.43 11.95 18.13
C ASN A 581 21.49 11.56 19.29
N LYS A 582 20.69 12.47 19.80
CA LYS A 582 19.61 12.12 20.70
C LYS A 582 18.63 11.18 20.03
N LEU A 583 18.01 10.33 20.85
CA LEU A 583 16.95 9.45 20.42
C LEU A 583 15.60 10.10 20.75
N LYS A 584 14.78 10.35 19.74
CA LYS A 584 13.44 10.96 19.86
C LYS A 584 12.37 9.98 19.44
N ASP A 585 11.19 10.10 20.04
CA ASP A 585 10.04 9.32 19.59
C ASP A 585 9.55 9.78 18.20
N GLU A 586 9.04 8.86 17.42
CA GLU A 586 8.51 9.16 16.08
C GLU A 586 7.05 9.62 16.09
N ASP A 587 6.36 9.48 17.25
CA ASP A 587 4.94 9.84 17.37
C ASP A 587 4.73 11.32 17.69
N GLY A 588 5.81 12.05 18.02
CA GLY A 588 5.77 13.47 18.38
C GLY A 588 5.22 13.73 19.77
N LEU A 589 5.31 12.74 20.68
CA LEU A 589 4.90 12.88 22.07
C LEU A 589 5.90 13.67 22.91
N GLY A 590 7.10 13.89 22.35
CA GLY A 590 8.18 14.63 22.99
C GLY A 590 8.97 13.79 23.98
N TYR A 591 9.05 12.48 23.75
CA TYR A 591 9.95 11.60 24.49
C TYR A 591 11.39 11.72 23.97
N GLU A 592 12.33 11.88 24.88
CA GLU A 592 13.76 11.81 24.61
C GLU A 592 14.37 10.61 25.32
N LEU A 593 15.08 9.74 24.60
CA LEU A 593 15.72 8.55 25.15
C LEU A 593 17.24 8.73 25.21
N THR A 594 17.83 8.45 26.38
CA THR A 594 19.28 8.44 26.59
C THR A 594 19.72 7.07 27.08
N GLN A 595 20.76 6.52 26.49
CA GLN A 595 21.40 5.32 27.00
C GLN A 595 22.50 5.72 27.98
N THR A 596 22.51 5.10 29.17
CA THR A 596 23.50 5.36 30.22
C THR A 596 24.40 4.16 30.40
N SER A 597 25.65 4.41 30.76
CA SER A 597 26.59 3.36 31.21
C SER A 597 26.64 3.35 32.75
N SER A 598 25.57 2.90 33.41
CA SER A 598 25.60 2.76 34.84
C SER A 598 26.46 1.59 35.30
N SER A 599 27.45 1.84 36.10
CA SER A 599 28.34 0.81 36.67
C SER A 599 27.61 -0.10 37.69
N ASN A 600 26.40 0.23 38.12
CA ASN A 600 25.63 -0.48 39.14
C ASN A 600 24.44 -1.30 38.58
N GLY A 601 24.24 -1.34 37.26
CA GLY A 601 23.25 -2.23 36.61
C GLY A 601 21.77 -1.86 36.75
N ASP A 602 21.41 -0.83 37.50
CA ASP A 602 20.03 -0.53 37.84
C ASP A 602 19.27 0.34 36.82
N SER A 603 19.98 1.12 36.01
CA SER A 603 19.35 1.97 35.00
C SER A 603 20.23 2.00 33.75
N TYR A 604 19.73 1.46 32.66
CA TYR A 604 20.44 1.40 31.38
C TYR A 604 19.90 2.40 30.35
N TYR A 605 18.58 2.62 30.36
CA TYR A 605 17.91 3.62 29.54
C TYR A 605 17.15 4.61 30.43
N ILE A 606 17.23 5.89 30.10
CA ILE A 606 16.43 6.95 30.70
C ILE A 606 15.63 7.62 29.60
N MET A 607 14.32 7.51 29.68
CA MET A 607 13.36 8.20 28.83
C MET A 607 12.82 9.41 29.60
N LYS A 608 12.77 10.56 28.94
CA LYS A 608 12.24 11.80 29.49
C LYS A 608 11.07 12.27 28.65
N ASP A 609 9.96 12.65 29.28
CA ASP A 609 8.81 13.23 28.62
C ASP A 609 8.90 14.76 28.53
N LYS A 610 7.95 15.38 27.78
CA LYS A 610 7.84 16.83 27.61
C LYS A 610 7.60 17.60 28.92
N ASN A 611 7.09 16.94 29.95
CA ASN A 611 6.82 17.54 31.29
C ASN A 611 8.02 17.42 32.23
N GLY A 612 9.09 16.79 31.76
CA GLY A 612 10.31 16.58 32.53
C GLY A 612 10.26 15.38 33.49
N TRP A 613 9.26 14.46 33.33
CA TRP A 613 9.27 13.20 34.04
C TRP A 613 10.31 12.27 33.46
N GLU A 614 10.95 11.47 34.29
CA GLU A 614 11.99 10.53 33.93
C GLU A 614 11.55 9.10 34.20
N TYR A 615 11.64 8.23 33.18
CA TYR A 615 11.37 6.80 33.26
C TYR A 615 12.67 6.06 33.09
N ALA A 616 13.09 5.30 34.08
CA ALA A 616 14.34 4.54 34.01
C ALA A 616 14.09 3.05 33.77
N PHE A 617 14.83 2.45 32.85
CA PHE A 617 14.72 1.02 32.47
C PHE A 617 16.06 0.31 32.67
N GLY A 618 15.98 -0.96 33.08
CA GLY A 618 17.14 -1.84 33.18
C GLY A 618 17.58 -2.41 31.83
N GLN A 619 18.76 -3.02 31.81
CA GLN A 619 19.24 -3.74 30.62
C GLN A 619 18.34 -4.94 30.25
N ASP A 620 17.61 -5.48 31.22
CA ASP A 620 16.60 -6.53 31.10
C ASP A 620 15.25 -6.01 30.58
N LYS A 621 15.23 -4.78 30.04
CA LYS A 621 14.10 -4.04 29.44
C LYS A 621 13.07 -3.43 30.40
N TYR A 622 12.95 -3.92 31.62
CA TYR A 622 11.87 -3.51 32.53
C TYR A 622 12.11 -2.18 33.17
N MET A 623 11.01 -1.43 33.41
CA MET A 623 11.05 -0.15 34.11
C MET A 623 11.51 -0.29 35.58
N ARG A 624 12.42 0.56 36.04
CA ARG A 624 12.98 0.59 37.38
C ARG A 624 12.41 1.70 38.27
N SER A 625 12.12 2.84 37.69
CA SER A 625 11.58 3.98 38.41
C SER A 625 10.87 4.98 37.54
N ILE A 626 9.96 5.73 38.16
CA ILE A 626 9.35 6.93 37.60
C ILE A 626 9.70 8.08 38.51
N LYS A 627 10.25 9.16 37.95
CA LYS A 627 10.59 10.38 38.68
C LYS A 627 9.85 11.58 38.09
N ASP A 628 9.11 12.32 38.94
CA ASP A 628 8.44 13.53 38.46
C ASP A 628 9.41 14.72 38.34
N SER A 629 8.93 15.86 37.81
CA SER A 629 9.72 17.08 37.65
C SER A 629 10.16 17.73 38.98
N ASN A 630 9.56 17.35 40.13
CA ASN A 630 9.92 17.82 41.45
C ASN A 630 10.97 16.92 42.13
N GLY A 631 11.36 15.83 41.50
CA GLY A 631 12.33 14.86 42.02
C GLY A 631 11.72 13.76 42.89
N ASN A 632 10.39 13.68 43.05
CA ASN A 632 9.72 12.56 43.70
C ASN A 632 9.91 11.28 42.94
N LEU A 633 10.22 10.16 43.59
CA LEU A 633 10.67 8.95 42.95
C LEU A 633 9.83 7.74 43.38
N GLN A 634 9.12 7.14 42.44
CA GLN A 634 8.57 5.78 42.60
C GLN A 634 9.62 4.77 42.15
N LYS A 635 9.73 3.65 42.84
CA LYS A 635 10.67 2.57 42.52
C LYS A 635 9.95 1.25 42.28
N ALA A 636 10.37 0.53 41.24
CA ALA A 636 9.94 -0.81 40.94
C ALA A 636 11.08 -1.81 41.23
N GLN A 637 10.78 -2.82 42.03
CA GLN A 637 11.71 -3.89 42.35
C GLN A 637 11.25 -5.18 41.71
N TYR A 638 12.15 -5.79 40.95
CA TYR A 638 11.92 -7.10 40.30
C TYR A 638 12.63 -8.19 41.09
N GLY A 639 11.96 -9.35 41.23
CA GLY A 639 12.50 -10.53 41.86
C GLY A 639 12.95 -11.57 40.81
N PRO A 640 13.97 -12.40 41.13
CA PRO A 640 14.37 -13.50 40.30
C PRO A 640 13.32 -14.61 40.28
N SER A 641 13.05 -15.14 39.10
CA SER A 641 12.18 -16.29 38.86
C SER A 641 12.82 -17.20 37.83
N THR A 642 12.54 -18.50 37.89
CA THR A 642 12.90 -19.46 36.82
C THR A 642 12.24 -19.15 35.50
N ALA A 643 11.15 -18.34 35.52
CA ALA A 643 10.42 -17.88 34.35
C ALA A 643 10.80 -16.42 33.92
N GLY A 644 11.92 -15.88 34.44
CA GLY A 644 12.37 -14.51 34.19
C GLY A 644 12.00 -13.54 35.32
N ASN A 645 12.44 -12.27 35.25
CA ASN A 645 12.15 -11.25 36.25
C ASN A 645 10.65 -10.92 36.29
N TYR A 646 10.11 -10.76 37.47
CA TYR A 646 8.73 -10.30 37.70
C TYR A 646 8.71 -9.18 38.78
N LEU A 647 7.75 -8.26 38.63
CA LEU A 647 7.57 -7.15 39.51
C LEU A 647 7.22 -7.68 40.92
N ALA A 648 8.11 -7.51 41.88
CA ALA A 648 7.90 -8.00 43.25
C ALA A 648 7.16 -6.97 44.10
N TYR A 649 7.57 -5.70 44.00
CA TYR A 649 6.91 -4.61 44.74
C TYR A 649 7.21 -3.24 44.14
N LEU A 650 6.34 -2.28 44.43
CA LEU A 650 6.50 -0.86 44.16
C LEU A 650 6.58 -0.10 45.46
N ILE A 651 7.37 0.99 45.48
CA ILE A 651 7.49 1.91 46.63
C ILE A 651 7.30 3.33 46.12
N ASP A 652 6.42 4.11 46.79
CA ASP A 652 6.24 5.53 46.54
C ASP A 652 7.26 6.40 47.29
N PRO A 653 7.37 7.72 47.02
CA PRO A 653 8.32 8.60 47.74
C PRO A 653 8.10 8.72 49.25
N THR A 654 6.92 8.36 49.75
CA THR A 654 6.63 8.37 51.19
C THR A 654 7.05 7.06 51.90
N GLY A 655 7.46 6.06 51.10
CA GLY A 655 7.80 4.71 51.59
C GLY A 655 6.60 3.76 51.62
N ALA A 656 5.42 4.18 51.18
CA ALA A 656 4.29 3.26 51.03
C ALA A 656 4.58 2.21 49.94
N ARG A 657 4.26 0.95 50.29
CA ARG A 657 4.66 -0.19 49.47
C ARG A 657 3.44 -1.01 49.00
N MET A 658 3.54 -1.51 47.78
CA MET A 658 2.63 -2.47 47.19
C MET A 658 3.37 -3.74 46.79
N ASP A 659 2.94 -4.90 47.28
CA ASP A 659 3.54 -6.20 47.06
C ASP A 659 2.71 -7.02 46.06
N PHE A 660 3.38 -7.72 45.14
CA PHE A 660 2.77 -8.54 44.10
C PHE A 660 3.11 -10.02 44.33
N GLY A 661 2.08 -10.87 44.42
CA GLY A 661 2.21 -12.31 44.59
C GLY A 661 1.72 -13.05 43.33
N TYR A 662 2.58 -13.92 42.81
CA TYR A 662 2.27 -14.68 41.58
C TYR A 662 1.87 -16.12 41.89
N GLY A 663 0.86 -16.61 41.15
CA GLY A 663 0.36 -17.97 41.28
C GLY A 663 1.21 -19.03 40.53
N LYS A 664 0.77 -20.27 40.56
CA LYS A 664 1.46 -21.41 39.89
C LYS A 664 1.61 -21.26 38.37
N ASN A 665 0.74 -20.51 37.74
CA ASN A 665 0.79 -20.25 36.29
C ASN A 665 1.60 -19.02 35.91
N ASN A 666 2.38 -18.46 36.84
CA ASN A 666 3.14 -17.22 36.68
C ASN A 666 2.27 -15.97 36.42
N ASN A 667 0.96 -16.05 36.58
CA ASN A 667 0.08 -14.87 36.55
C ASN A 667 -0.04 -14.25 37.93
N LEU A 668 -0.31 -12.94 38.01
CA LEU A 668 -0.53 -12.21 39.27
C LEU A 668 -1.71 -12.84 40.02
N GLY A 669 -1.47 -13.36 41.21
CA GLY A 669 -2.49 -13.98 42.05
C GLY A 669 -3.07 -13.03 43.05
N ASN A 670 -2.24 -12.13 43.61
CA ASN A 670 -2.68 -11.12 44.56
C ASN A 670 -1.80 -9.85 44.55
N LEU A 671 -2.41 -8.75 44.92
CA LEU A 671 -1.79 -7.47 45.20
C LEU A 671 -2.08 -7.10 46.67
N ASN A 672 -1.07 -6.79 47.42
CA ASN A 672 -1.23 -6.29 48.78
C ASN A 672 -0.82 -4.80 48.88
N ALA A 673 -1.75 -3.96 49.27
CA ALA A 673 -1.54 -2.53 49.47
C ALA A 673 -2.01 -2.15 50.86
N ASN A 674 -1.10 -1.67 51.73
CA ASN A 674 -1.40 -1.23 53.08
C ASN A 674 -2.17 -2.28 53.94
N GLY A 675 -1.79 -3.56 53.79
CA GLY A 675 -2.43 -4.67 54.54
C GLY A 675 -3.78 -5.12 53.97
N ARG A 676 -4.21 -4.58 52.81
CA ARG A 676 -5.41 -5.01 52.10
C ARG A 676 -5.00 -5.80 50.88
N SER A 677 -5.53 -7.03 50.74
CA SER A 677 -5.23 -7.89 49.59
C SER A 677 -6.36 -7.90 48.59
N ILE A 678 -6.00 -7.77 47.33
CA ILE A 678 -6.85 -7.95 46.16
C ILE A 678 -6.41 -9.21 45.45
N TYR A 679 -7.36 -10.07 45.05
CA TYR A 679 -7.07 -11.37 44.43
C TYR A 679 -7.54 -11.43 42.99
N PHE A 680 -6.73 -12.08 42.14
CA PHE A 680 -6.96 -12.25 40.74
C PHE A 680 -7.18 -13.73 40.39
N THR A 681 -8.22 -14.02 39.67
CA THR A 681 -8.59 -15.40 39.28
C THR A 681 -8.57 -15.54 37.75
N TYR A 682 -8.04 -16.66 37.31
CA TYR A 682 -7.87 -16.96 35.89
C TYR A 682 -8.54 -18.28 35.52
N ASP A 683 -9.04 -18.41 34.30
CA ASP A 683 -9.49 -19.68 33.74
C ASP A 683 -8.33 -20.56 33.27
N SER A 684 -8.64 -21.74 32.77
CA SER A 684 -7.65 -22.69 32.23
C SER A 684 -6.94 -22.20 30.98
N ALA A 685 -7.52 -21.30 30.22
CA ALA A 685 -6.95 -20.70 29.03
C ALA A 685 -6.02 -19.51 29.34
N GLY A 686 -6.00 -19.04 30.61
CA GLY A 686 -5.19 -17.93 31.08
C GLY A 686 -5.84 -16.57 30.97
N HIS A 687 -7.16 -16.48 30.82
CA HIS A 687 -7.90 -15.21 30.88
C HIS A 687 -8.15 -14.78 32.31
N LEU A 688 -8.03 -13.48 32.62
CA LEU A 688 -8.45 -12.90 33.89
C LEU A 688 -9.97 -12.90 33.97
N THR A 689 -10.56 -13.72 34.87
CA THR A 689 -12.02 -13.87 34.97
C THR A 689 -12.62 -13.08 36.11
N ARG A 690 -11.83 -12.81 37.14
CA ARG A 690 -12.34 -12.10 38.32
C ARG A 690 -11.26 -11.36 39.11
N ILE A 691 -11.60 -10.16 39.58
CA ILE A 691 -10.86 -9.41 40.61
C ILE A 691 -11.73 -9.34 41.84
N SER A 692 -11.20 -9.79 43.00
CA SER A 692 -11.91 -9.84 44.29
C SER A 692 -11.28 -8.90 45.32
N TYR A 693 -12.11 -8.10 45.97
CA TYR A 693 -11.70 -7.07 46.95
C TYR A 693 -11.98 -7.49 48.39
N PRO A 694 -11.31 -6.84 49.37
CA PRO A 694 -11.48 -7.18 50.82
C PRO A 694 -12.92 -7.01 51.34
N ASP A 695 -13.75 -6.19 50.70
CA ASP A 695 -15.14 -5.90 51.05
C ASP A 695 -16.14 -6.88 50.43
N ASN A 696 -15.69 -8.06 49.99
CA ASN A 696 -16.48 -9.06 49.30
C ASN A 696 -17.12 -8.56 47.99
N LYS A 697 -16.58 -7.48 47.42
CA LYS A 697 -16.92 -7.01 46.09
C LYS A 697 -16.05 -7.71 45.06
N ASN A 698 -16.56 -7.83 43.81
CA ASN A 698 -15.79 -8.38 42.70
C ASN A 698 -16.12 -7.65 41.39
N THR A 699 -15.22 -7.78 40.45
CA THR A 699 -15.40 -7.48 39.03
C THR A 699 -15.20 -8.76 38.27
N GLU A 700 -16.09 -9.05 37.31
CA GLU A 700 -16.05 -10.26 36.49
C GLU A 700 -15.87 -9.90 35.01
N PHE A 701 -15.07 -10.72 34.32
CA PHE A 701 -14.72 -10.56 32.91
C PHE A 701 -15.09 -11.83 32.15
N PHE A 702 -15.76 -11.68 31.01
CA PHE A 702 -16.26 -12.78 30.20
C PHE A 702 -15.65 -12.71 28.81
N TYR A 703 -15.32 -13.89 28.23
CA TYR A 703 -14.61 -14.00 26.97
C TYR A 703 -15.31 -14.92 25.99
N ASP A 704 -15.09 -14.64 24.68
CA ASP A 704 -15.33 -15.54 23.57
C ASP A 704 -13.99 -15.83 22.90
N GLY A 705 -13.46 -17.05 23.08
CA GLY A 705 -12.05 -17.31 22.80
C GLY A 705 -11.13 -16.39 23.61
N ASP A 706 -10.23 -15.67 22.97
CA ASP A 706 -9.32 -14.72 23.60
C ASP A 706 -9.87 -13.26 23.63
N ILE A 707 -11.16 -13.05 23.29
CA ILE A 707 -11.77 -11.72 23.14
C ILE A 707 -12.66 -11.40 24.33
N LEU A 708 -12.44 -10.25 24.99
CA LEU A 708 -13.28 -9.75 26.06
C LEU A 708 -14.66 -9.34 25.54
N VAL A 709 -15.73 -10.03 25.94
CA VAL A 709 -17.10 -9.78 25.45
C VAL A 709 -17.99 -9.11 26.49
N SER A 710 -17.65 -9.17 27.77
CA SER A 710 -18.43 -8.47 28.81
C SER A 710 -17.62 -8.22 30.06
N VAL A 711 -17.94 -7.11 30.76
CA VAL A 711 -17.45 -6.77 32.07
C VAL A 711 -18.64 -6.47 32.98
N GLN A 712 -18.62 -6.98 34.22
CA GLN A 712 -19.70 -6.82 35.16
C GLN A 712 -19.15 -6.57 36.56
N ASN A 713 -19.82 -5.69 37.34
CA ASN A 713 -19.54 -5.49 38.74
C ASN A 713 -20.64 -6.08 39.64
N ASN A 714 -20.40 -6.13 40.95
CA ASN A 714 -21.38 -6.61 41.94
C ASN A 714 -22.66 -5.76 42.03
N ASP A 715 -22.66 -4.53 41.56
CA ASP A 715 -23.80 -3.61 41.68
C ASP A 715 -24.74 -3.78 40.46
N GLY A 716 -24.44 -4.75 39.60
CA GLY A 716 -25.24 -5.12 38.42
C GLY A 716 -24.98 -4.28 37.16
N ARG A 717 -24.02 -3.34 37.23
CA ARG A 717 -23.57 -2.66 36.00
C ARG A 717 -22.81 -3.66 35.14
N GLN A 718 -23.22 -3.76 33.91
CA GLN A 718 -22.62 -4.64 32.90
C GLN A 718 -22.49 -3.92 31.56
N ILE A 719 -21.34 -4.07 30.92
CA ILE A 719 -21.08 -3.64 29.54
C ILE A 719 -20.79 -4.90 28.74
N SER A 720 -21.40 -5.00 27.55
CA SER A 720 -21.15 -6.12 26.63
C SER A 720 -20.75 -5.60 25.24
N TYR A 721 -19.92 -6.37 24.57
CA TYR A 721 -19.36 -6.05 23.27
C TYR A 721 -19.64 -7.15 22.27
N LYS A 722 -19.95 -6.76 21.01
CA LYS A 722 -19.85 -7.64 19.84
C LYS A 722 -18.77 -7.14 18.91
N TYR A 723 -18.24 -8.06 18.14
CA TYR A 723 -17.13 -7.77 17.25
C TYR A 723 -17.45 -8.22 15.83
N GLN A 724 -16.88 -7.50 14.86
CA GLN A 724 -16.78 -7.97 13.48
C GLN A 724 -15.33 -8.32 13.16
N ASP A 725 -15.16 -9.24 12.24
CA ASP A 725 -13.83 -9.57 11.69
C ASP A 725 -13.58 -8.74 10.43
N ASP A 726 -12.47 -8.03 10.42
CA ASP A 726 -12.01 -7.27 9.27
C ASP A 726 -10.61 -7.78 8.90
N CYS A 727 -10.57 -8.75 8.00
CA CYS A 727 -9.33 -9.40 7.55
C CYS A 727 -8.42 -9.88 8.69
N GLY A 728 -8.99 -10.56 9.70
CA GLY A 728 -8.27 -11.08 10.86
C GLY A 728 -8.10 -10.06 12.00
N VAL A 729 -8.53 -8.82 11.82
CA VAL A 729 -8.59 -7.80 12.87
C VAL A 729 -10.00 -7.76 13.46
N LYS A 730 -10.11 -7.94 14.76
CA LYS A 730 -11.38 -7.80 15.47
C LYS A 730 -11.62 -6.32 15.78
N ARG A 731 -12.81 -5.83 15.42
CA ARG A 731 -13.28 -4.47 15.73
C ARG A 731 -14.58 -4.54 16.48
N VAL A 732 -14.78 -3.67 17.46
CA VAL A 732 -16.06 -3.58 18.15
C VAL A 732 -17.14 -3.12 17.17
N SER A 733 -18.19 -3.91 17.00
CA SER A 733 -19.33 -3.59 16.12
C SER A 733 -20.60 -3.23 16.89
N GLU A 734 -20.66 -3.57 18.19
CA GLU A 734 -21.80 -3.23 19.05
C GLU A 734 -21.28 -3.10 20.50
N VAL A 735 -21.76 -2.06 21.18
CA VAL A 735 -21.66 -1.91 22.62
C VAL A 735 -23.05 -1.94 23.21
N PHE A 736 -23.24 -2.67 24.32
CA PHE A 736 -24.48 -2.68 25.04
C PHE A 736 -24.24 -2.38 26.53
N GLU A 737 -24.73 -1.22 26.99
CA GLU A 737 -24.71 -0.81 28.38
C GLU A 737 -25.99 -1.26 29.06
N HIS A 738 -25.89 -2.25 29.95
CA HIS A 738 -27.04 -2.87 30.58
C HIS A 738 -27.58 -2.01 31.77
N THR A 739 -28.90 -1.79 31.80
CA THR A 739 -29.64 -1.30 32.96
C THR A 739 -30.50 -2.40 33.58
N GLY A 740 -30.51 -3.58 33.00
CA GLY A 740 -31.20 -4.80 33.39
C GLY A 740 -30.84 -5.93 32.41
N PRO A 741 -31.30 -7.17 32.60
CA PRO A 741 -30.87 -8.29 31.76
C PRO A 741 -31.06 -8.11 30.25
N GLN A 742 -32.10 -7.39 29.86
CA GLN A 742 -32.41 -7.07 28.44
C GLN A 742 -32.67 -5.57 28.21
N ASN A 743 -32.48 -4.76 29.24
CA ASN A 743 -32.73 -3.32 29.18
C ASN A 743 -31.40 -2.60 29.17
N GLY A 744 -31.32 -1.51 28.40
CA GLY A 744 -30.10 -0.74 28.33
C GLY A 744 -30.01 0.15 27.11
N GLN A 745 -28.80 0.58 26.84
CA GLN A 745 -28.48 1.35 25.65
C GLN A 745 -27.55 0.55 24.77
N ARG A 746 -27.95 0.41 23.51
CA ARG A 746 -27.17 -0.25 22.47
C ARG A 746 -26.60 0.79 21.53
N MET A 747 -25.32 0.69 21.23
CA MET A 747 -24.67 1.42 20.17
C MET A 747 -24.12 0.44 19.14
N LYS A 748 -24.55 0.56 17.90
CA LYS A 748 -23.98 -0.15 16.74
C LYS A 748 -22.94 0.72 16.09
N ILE A 749 -21.84 0.10 15.67
CA ILE A 749 -20.68 0.77 15.05
C ILE A 749 -20.46 0.15 13.69
N SER A 750 -20.44 0.96 12.64
CA SER A 750 -20.23 0.53 11.26
C SER A 750 -19.04 1.29 10.68
N TYR A 751 -18.00 0.56 10.33
CA TYR A 751 -16.79 1.10 9.68
C TYR A 751 -16.99 1.03 8.16
N ARG A 752 -16.91 2.17 7.48
CA ARG A 752 -17.18 2.32 6.05
C ARG A 752 -15.94 2.78 5.30
N ASN A 753 -15.96 2.61 3.98
CA ASN A 753 -14.93 3.14 3.10
C ASN A 753 -14.77 4.67 3.26
N GLY A 754 -13.59 5.18 2.95
CA GLY A 754 -13.30 6.62 3.03
C GLY A 754 -13.13 7.12 4.46
N ASN A 755 -12.55 6.31 5.34
CA ASN A 755 -12.26 6.66 6.73
C ASN A 755 -13.51 7.18 7.49
N THR A 756 -14.63 6.48 7.32
CA THR A 756 -15.92 6.89 7.88
C THR A 756 -16.40 5.85 8.89
N THR A 757 -16.81 6.30 10.08
CA THR A 757 -17.48 5.46 11.08
C THR A 757 -18.86 6.00 11.39
N VAL A 758 -19.84 5.12 11.41
CA VAL A 758 -21.22 5.46 11.72
C VAL A 758 -21.63 4.81 13.04
N PHE A 759 -22.13 5.60 13.96
CA PHE A 759 -22.64 5.19 15.25
C PHE A 759 -24.17 5.33 15.24
N GLU A 760 -24.86 4.25 15.60
CA GLU A 760 -26.32 4.21 15.73
C GLU A 760 -26.68 3.79 17.15
N THR A 761 -27.18 4.71 17.97
CA THR A 761 -27.59 4.45 19.35
C THR A 761 -29.08 4.12 19.42
N GLN A 762 -29.43 3.22 20.32
CA GLN A 762 -30.81 2.75 20.53
C GLN A 762 -31.03 2.41 22.00
N GLY A 763 -31.99 3.06 22.63
CA GLY A 763 -32.50 2.65 23.93
C GLY A 763 -33.37 1.41 23.81
N LEU A 764 -33.22 0.43 24.67
CA LEU A 764 -33.98 -0.83 24.66
C LEU A 764 -34.65 -1.10 26.01
N ASP A 765 -35.94 -1.47 25.95
CA ASP A 765 -36.72 -2.04 27.03
C ASP A 765 -37.14 -3.46 26.65
N GLY A 766 -36.33 -4.45 27.03
CA GLY A 766 -36.44 -5.79 26.46
C GLY A 766 -36.04 -5.76 24.98
N GLU A 767 -36.90 -6.34 24.11
CA GLU A 767 -36.69 -6.31 22.67
C GLU A 767 -37.30 -5.07 21.99
N ILE A 768 -37.93 -4.17 22.77
CA ILE A 768 -38.68 -3.00 22.24
C ILE A 768 -37.72 -1.78 22.25
N SER A 769 -37.55 -1.16 21.05
CA SER A 769 -36.86 0.13 20.93
C SER A 769 -37.68 1.27 21.58
N ARG A 770 -37.03 2.05 22.43
CA ARG A 770 -37.67 3.27 22.98
C ARG A 770 -37.77 4.35 21.91
N THR A 771 -38.96 4.87 21.70
CA THR A 771 -39.22 5.95 20.75
C THR A 771 -38.52 7.23 21.25
N GLY A 772 -37.65 7.83 20.43
CA GLY A 772 -36.92 9.09 20.75
C GLY A 772 -35.48 8.95 21.27
N ASP A 773 -35.05 7.70 21.58
CA ASP A 773 -33.66 7.44 22.01
C ASP A 773 -32.71 7.03 20.88
N ASN A 774 -33.21 6.95 19.65
CA ASN A 774 -32.42 6.58 18.50
C ASN A 774 -31.68 7.82 17.97
N ARG A 775 -30.40 7.72 17.87
CA ARG A 775 -29.54 8.76 17.30
C ARG A 775 -28.52 8.15 16.37
N LYS A 776 -28.12 8.90 15.36
CA LYS A 776 -27.09 8.51 14.41
C LYS A 776 -26.07 9.62 14.28
N PHE A 777 -24.81 9.24 14.39
CA PHE A 777 -23.66 10.11 14.18
C PHE A 777 -22.77 9.52 13.12
N THR A 778 -22.22 10.36 12.28
CA THR A 778 -21.23 9.99 11.26
C THR A 778 -19.95 10.77 11.53
N TYR A 779 -18.86 10.03 11.69
CA TYR A 779 -17.52 10.55 11.88
C TYR A 779 -16.72 10.32 10.62
N HIS A 780 -16.07 11.37 10.12
CA HIS A 780 -15.05 11.27 9.10
C HIS A 780 -13.70 11.55 9.73
N PHE A 781 -12.72 10.75 9.35
CA PHE A 781 -11.37 10.82 9.90
C PHE A 781 -10.38 11.21 8.82
N ASP A 782 -9.33 11.92 9.20
CA ASP A 782 -8.18 12.15 8.32
C ASP A 782 -7.41 10.83 8.08
N ASN A 783 -6.37 10.89 7.25
CA ASN A 783 -5.55 9.71 6.95
C ASN A 783 -4.76 9.17 8.15
N PHE A 784 -4.81 9.86 9.28
CA PHE A 784 -4.12 9.49 10.51
C PHE A 784 -5.11 9.11 11.63
N GLY A 785 -6.45 9.22 11.39
CA GLY A 785 -7.53 8.86 12.28
C GLY A 785 -7.90 9.86 13.33
N CYS A 786 -7.42 11.05 13.17
CA CYS A 786 -7.99 12.15 13.90
C CYS A 786 -9.36 12.48 13.31
N PRO A 787 -10.39 12.73 14.12
CA PRO A 787 -11.69 13.13 13.59
C PRO A 787 -11.56 14.43 12.81
N ALA A 788 -11.99 14.42 11.54
CA ALA A 788 -12.00 15.58 10.67
C ALA A 788 -13.33 16.32 10.74
N ASP A 789 -14.43 15.58 10.74
CA ASP A 789 -15.77 16.12 10.97
C ASP A 789 -16.68 15.08 11.62
N VAL A 790 -17.69 15.58 12.32
CA VAL A 790 -18.73 14.79 12.95
C VAL A 790 -20.07 15.41 12.63
N SER A 791 -20.98 14.63 12.09
CA SER A 791 -22.35 15.07 11.78
C SER A 791 -23.38 14.16 12.43
N ASP A 792 -24.53 14.73 12.79
CA ASP A 792 -25.72 13.99 13.21
C ASP A 792 -26.68 13.72 12.06
N GLU A 793 -27.79 13.05 12.36
CA GLU A 793 -28.85 12.73 11.37
C GLU A 793 -29.64 13.94 10.88
N ASP A 794 -29.64 15.04 11.63
CA ASP A 794 -30.32 16.30 11.29
C ASP A 794 -29.43 17.22 10.43
N GLY A 795 -28.17 16.82 10.18
CA GLY A 795 -27.20 17.55 9.39
C GLY A 795 -26.44 18.63 10.16
N ALA A 796 -26.58 18.68 11.49
CA ALA A 796 -25.69 19.48 12.32
C ALA A 796 -24.28 18.86 12.28
N ALA A 797 -23.28 19.67 11.97
CA ALA A 797 -21.92 19.20 11.81
C ALA A 797 -20.91 20.08 12.56
N ASN A 798 -19.91 19.44 13.12
CA ASN A 798 -18.72 20.07 13.66
C ASN A 798 -17.51 19.61 12.86
N SER A 799 -16.68 20.54 12.43
CA SER A 799 -15.42 20.22 11.74
C SER A 799 -14.23 20.52 12.65
N TYR A 800 -13.24 19.67 12.60
CA TYR A 800 -12.03 19.73 13.41
C TYR A 800 -10.81 19.78 12.51
N GLN A 801 -9.85 20.61 12.86
CA GLN A 801 -8.55 20.63 12.22
C GLN A 801 -7.48 20.39 13.29
N PHE A 802 -6.78 19.27 13.18
CA PHE A 802 -5.64 18.97 14.03
C PHE A 802 -4.38 19.57 13.42
N LEU A 803 -3.81 20.55 14.09
CA LEU A 803 -2.46 21.02 13.78
C LEU A 803 -1.50 19.97 14.34
N ARG A 804 -0.88 19.23 13.46
CA ARG A 804 0.26 18.40 13.84
C ARG A 804 1.45 19.29 14.00
N GLU A 805 1.94 19.43 15.22
CA GLU A 805 3.31 19.86 15.42
C GLU A 805 4.20 18.88 14.66
N GLU A 806 5.16 19.42 13.93
CA GLU A 806 5.99 18.72 12.95
C GLU A 806 6.47 17.36 13.49
N ARG A 807 5.78 16.29 13.10
CA ARG A 807 6.29 14.95 13.28
C ARG A 807 7.40 14.77 12.25
N ILE A 808 8.63 14.98 12.72
CA ILE A 808 9.86 14.71 11.96
C ILE A 808 10.00 15.58 10.69
N THR A 809 10.42 16.80 10.88
CA THR A 809 11.14 17.56 9.87
C THR A 809 12.63 17.42 10.14
N SER A 810 13.29 16.47 9.56
CA SER A 810 14.72 16.57 9.18
C SER A 810 15.22 15.24 8.62
#